data_6a5c1f51dc863e5febbd1e095fb9a5d3
#
_entry.id   6a5c1f51dc863e5febbd1e095fb9a5d3
#
_cell.length_a   1.000
_cell.length_b   1.000
_cell.length_c   1.000
_cell.angle_alpha   90.00
_cell.angle_beta   90.00
_cell.angle_gamma   90.00
#
_symmetry.space_group_name_H-M   'P 1'
#
loop_
_entity.id
_entity.type
_entity.pdbx_description
1 polymer ?
#
loop_
_entity_poly.entity_id
_entity_poly.type
_entity_poly.pdbx_seq_one_letter_code
_entity_poly.pdbx_strand_id
1 'polypeptide(L)'
;LQQQQLQLQQQQQQRRGSSNSGSDEDSSSSDESETSSGSKKRRNSGSSDSGSGSGSGSDSASDSSAEENSNETTSDYEPSLQVKNRKPPTKMNSRNGKKSIQRKKASKGSSSEDENNFAKMAAAGPRRQATVNISYKEDEELKTDSDDLVEVLGEDVLLPEEDEFETIERVMDCRKGRKKAIGSATTVYAIEADGDPNSNFDPSKEAGDIQYFIKWKNWAHIHNTWETEETLKLQNVRGLKKLDNFKKKEQEKKKWLQTASPEDIEYVSCQEELIDDLHSQYQLVERIIGHSNQKSAAGYPDYLCKWQGLPYSECSWEDGALIAKKFQKCIDDYMSRNQSKTIPSRDFKLLKQRPRFVPMKKQPTYIGSDGLELRDYQLDGLNWMAHSWSKGNSCILADEMGLGKTIQTISFLNYSFHEHQLYGPFLLVVPLSTLTSWQREILLWAPQMNVVVYLGDIGSRNMIRTHEWMHVHSKRLKFNIILTTYEILLKDKSFLGSVNWAFIGVDEAHRLKNDDSLLYKTMMDFKSTHRLLITGTPLQNSLKELWSLLHFIMPEKFHSWELFEEEHGKGRDSGYTSLHKELEPFLLRRVKKDVEKSLPAKVEQILRVEMSAIQKQYYKWILTRNYKALSKGTKGSTSGFLNIMMELKKCCNHCYLIKPPEDHELFNKAEALQQLIRSSGKLVLLDKLLVRLKERGHRVLIFSQMVRMLDILAEYLRSRQFLFQRLDGSIKGEMRKQALDHFNAE
;
A
#
# COMPACT_ATOMS: atom_id res chain seq x y z
N LEU A 1 -6.03 2.12 16.73
CA LEU A 1 -4.63 1.66 16.70
C LEU A 1 -4.07 1.56 18.13
N GLN A 2 -4.14 2.60 18.96
CA GLN A 2 -3.65 2.53 20.35
C GLN A 2 -4.42 1.52 21.22
N GLN A 3 -5.72 1.38 21.07
CA GLN A 3 -6.49 0.37 21.82
C GLN A 3 -6.22 -1.06 21.36
N GLN A 4 -5.91 -1.28 20.09
CA GLN A 4 -5.53 -2.59 19.58
C GLN A 4 -4.12 -3.01 20.03
N GLN A 5 -3.21 -2.06 20.19
CA GLN A 5 -1.87 -2.34 20.74
C GLN A 5 -1.94 -2.72 22.22
N LEU A 6 -2.78 -2.06 23.00
CA LEU A 6 -3.00 -2.41 24.40
C LEU A 6 -3.59 -3.82 24.58
N GLN A 7 -4.49 -4.23 23.70
CA GLN A 7 -5.05 -5.59 23.74
C GLN A 7 -4.04 -6.66 23.32
N LEU A 8 -3.19 -6.38 22.33
CA LEU A 8 -2.11 -7.30 21.95
C LEU A 8 -1.05 -7.43 23.04
N GLN A 9 -0.71 -6.35 23.73
CA GLN A 9 0.19 -6.38 24.88
C GLN A 9 -0.41 -7.15 26.06
N GLN A 10 -1.69 -6.98 26.34
CA GLN A 10 -2.38 -7.76 27.39
C GLN A 10 -2.46 -9.26 27.06
N GLN A 11 -2.66 -9.62 25.78
CA GLN A 11 -2.59 -11.02 25.35
C GLN A 11 -1.19 -11.61 25.37
N GLN A 12 -0.16 -10.83 25.08
CA GLN A 12 1.23 -11.28 25.22
C GLN A 12 1.66 -11.41 26.68
N GLN A 13 1.21 -10.54 27.57
CA GLN A 13 1.45 -10.67 29.01
C GLN A 13 0.71 -11.86 29.62
N GLN A 14 -0.50 -12.17 29.19
CA GLN A 14 -1.24 -13.37 29.61
C GLN A 14 -0.57 -14.67 29.13
N ARG A 15 0.06 -14.67 27.95
CA ARG A 15 0.84 -15.82 27.45
C ARG A 15 2.18 -16.01 28.16
N ARG A 16 2.80 -14.95 28.69
CA ARG A 16 4.04 -15.03 29.49
C ARG A 16 3.80 -15.39 30.95
N GLY A 17 2.57 -15.25 31.47
CA GLY A 17 2.20 -15.60 32.84
C GLY A 17 1.80 -17.07 33.05
N SER A 18 1.71 -17.87 31.95
CA SER A 18 1.23 -19.26 32.01
C SER A 18 2.34 -20.33 32.02
N SER A 19 3.59 -19.98 32.17
CA SER A 19 4.68 -20.94 32.26
C SER A 19 5.59 -20.65 33.45
N ASN A 20 5.04 -20.81 34.67
CA ASN A 20 5.82 -21.18 35.87
C ASN A 20 4.89 -21.35 37.06
N SER A 21 4.58 -22.56 37.42
CA SER A 21 4.52 -23.05 38.80
C SER A 21 3.95 -24.48 38.82
N GLY A 22 4.82 -25.41 39.02
CA GLY A 22 4.49 -26.71 39.54
C GLY A 22 4.98 -26.79 40.96
N SER A 23 4.18 -27.52 41.78
CA SER A 23 4.48 -28.16 43.09
C SER A 23 4.81 -27.22 44.26
N ASP A 24 4.24 -27.32 45.44
CA ASP A 24 3.84 -28.38 46.36
C ASP A 24 3.02 -27.79 47.50
N GLU A 25 2.00 -28.54 47.86
CA GLU A 25 1.47 -28.99 49.18
C GLU A 25 1.53 -28.13 50.45
N ASP A 26 0.41 -28.01 51.05
CA ASP A 26 -0.08 -28.41 52.40
C ASP A 26 -0.59 -27.33 53.33
N SER A 27 -1.84 -27.58 53.70
CA SER A 27 -2.51 -27.57 55.00
C SER A 27 -2.96 -26.26 55.65
N SER A 28 -4.24 -26.37 55.95
CA SER A 28 -5.01 -26.07 57.20
C SER A 28 -5.46 -24.64 57.48
N SER A 29 -6.73 -24.52 57.38
CA SER A 29 -7.75 -24.32 58.42
C SER A 29 -8.05 -22.93 58.95
N SER A 30 -9.33 -22.70 58.95
CA SER A 30 -10.22 -22.04 59.94
C SER A 30 -10.24 -20.51 59.95
N ASP A 31 -11.35 -20.04 59.69
CA ASP A 31 -12.57 -19.65 60.39
C ASP A 31 -12.77 -18.13 60.56
N GLU A 32 -13.99 -17.78 60.16
CA GLU A 32 -14.96 -16.86 60.80
C GLU A 32 -14.49 -15.40 61.02
N SER A 33 -15.27 -14.43 60.80
CA SER A 33 -16.66 -14.09 60.81
C SER A 33 -16.82 -12.57 60.70
N GLU A 34 -17.90 -12.17 60.07
CA GLU A 34 -18.86 -11.14 60.46
C GLU A 34 -18.33 -9.80 61.00
N THR A 35 -18.81 -8.71 60.59
CA THR A 35 -20.05 -8.01 60.58
C THR A 35 -19.82 -6.50 60.38
N SER A 36 -20.58 -5.94 59.55
CA SER A 36 -21.66 -4.97 59.72
C SER A 36 -21.34 -3.50 59.94
N SER A 37 -22.04 -2.72 59.18
CA SER A 37 -22.74 -1.45 59.51
C SER A 37 -21.85 -0.21 59.75
N GLY A 38 -22.19 0.88 59.24
CA GLY A 38 -23.37 1.60 58.94
C GLY A 38 -23.06 3.09 58.84
N SER A 39 -23.69 3.67 57.88
CA SER A 39 -24.53 4.87 57.94
C SER A 39 -24.01 6.23 58.46
N LYS A 40 -24.33 7.15 57.64
CA LYS A 40 -24.96 8.49 57.91
C LYS A 40 -24.07 9.71 58.07
N LYS A 41 -24.20 10.56 57.09
CA LYS A 41 -25.02 11.80 57.08
C LYS A 41 -24.35 13.07 57.61
N ARG A 42 -24.52 14.03 56.76
CA ARG A 42 -25.00 15.41 56.90
C ARG A 42 -23.98 16.56 56.98
N ARG A 43 -24.10 17.42 55.97
CA ARG A 43 -24.69 18.78 55.98
C ARG A 43 -23.85 19.83 56.69
N ASN A 44 -23.57 20.86 56.08
CA ASN A 44 -24.22 22.12 55.74
C ASN A 44 -23.12 23.21 55.74
N SER A 45 -23.15 24.04 54.77
CA SER A 45 -23.73 25.41 54.73
C SER A 45 -22.75 26.53 55.03
N GLY A 46 -22.87 27.48 54.21
CA GLY A 46 -22.91 28.91 54.49
C GLY A 46 -21.87 29.66 53.69
N SER A 47 -22.18 30.33 52.62
CA SER A 47 -22.87 31.59 52.46
C SER A 47 -22.01 32.80 52.81
N SER A 48 -22.11 33.67 51.88
CA SER A 48 -22.11 35.12 51.93
C SER A 48 -20.76 35.78 51.52
N ASP A 49 -20.71 36.69 50.72
CA ASP A 49 -21.59 37.72 50.12
C ASP A 49 -20.71 38.93 49.84
N SER A 50 -21.15 39.72 48.87
CA SER A 50 -20.92 41.12 48.65
C SER A 50 -19.56 41.56 48.10
N GLY A 51 -19.48 42.38 47.15
CA GLY A 51 -20.37 43.25 46.46
C GLY A 51 -19.60 44.22 45.58
N SER A 52 -20.22 44.56 44.50
CA SER A 52 -20.49 45.88 43.97
C SER A 52 -19.37 46.81 43.52
N GLY A 53 -19.61 47.34 42.35
CA GLY A 53 -19.31 48.70 41.95
C GLY A 53 -18.69 48.80 40.56
N SER A 54 -19.38 48.93 39.46
CA SER A 54 -20.06 50.08 38.82
C SER A 54 -19.12 51.19 38.33
N GLY A 55 -19.34 51.53 37.05
CA GLY A 55 -19.00 52.81 36.44
C GLY A 55 -18.30 52.61 35.08
N SER A 56 -18.93 52.60 33.92
CA SER A 56 -19.65 53.66 33.14
C SER A 56 -18.77 54.76 32.59
N GLY A 57 -18.96 54.96 31.29
CA GLY A 57 -18.64 56.21 30.58
C GLY A 57 -17.75 55.93 29.36
N SER A 58 -18.23 55.77 28.16
CA SER A 58 -18.87 56.64 27.17
C SER A 58 -17.95 57.74 26.63
N ASP A 59 -18.05 57.70 25.33
CA ASP A 59 -18.06 58.79 24.33
C ASP A 59 -16.75 59.08 23.61
N SER A 60 -16.78 58.88 22.37
CA SER A 60 -17.29 59.53 21.18
C SER A 60 -16.28 60.44 20.47
N ALA A 61 -16.30 60.20 19.19
CA ALA A 61 -16.39 61.11 18.07
C ALA A 61 -15.15 61.81 17.51
N SER A 62 -15.06 61.59 16.23
CA SER A 62 -14.90 62.54 15.12
C SER A 62 -13.56 63.27 15.06
N ASP A 63 -13.04 63.61 13.97
CA ASP A 63 -13.46 63.93 12.62
C ASP A 63 -12.24 64.32 11.76
N SER A 64 -12.40 64.18 10.49
CA SER A 64 -12.06 64.99 9.34
C SER A 64 -10.61 65.21 8.88
N SER A 65 -10.47 64.84 7.64
CA SER A 65 -10.18 65.70 6.46
C SER A 65 -8.76 66.26 6.36
N ALA A 66 -8.13 66.29 5.27
CA ALA A 66 -8.27 66.68 3.90
C ALA A 66 -6.90 66.48 3.22
N GLU A 67 -6.90 66.05 1.99
CA GLU A 67 -6.56 66.77 0.72
C GLU A 67 -5.18 67.44 0.74
N GLU A 68 -4.36 67.25 -0.25
CA GLU A 68 -4.35 67.62 -1.68
C GLU A 68 -3.13 67.06 -2.38
N ASN A 69 -3.33 66.50 -3.56
CA ASN A 69 -3.06 67.00 -4.92
C ASN A 69 -1.58 67.28 -5.25
N SER A 70 -1.07 66.68 -6.30
CA SER A 70 -1.08 67.16 -7.69
C SER A 70 -0.16 66.31 -8.59
N ASN A 71 -0.74 65.86 -9.64
CA ASN A 71 -0.47 66.18 -11.07
C ASN A 71 0.74 65.53 -11.73
N GLU A 72 0.35 64.80 -12.74
CA GLU A 72 0.47 64.93 -14.21
C GLU A 72 1.80 64.41 -14.75
N THR A 73 1.86 63.60 -15.79
CA THR A 73 1.37 63.72 -17.18
C THR A 73 1.53 62.41 -17.93
N THR A 74 0.49 61.93 -18.50
CA THR A 74 0.15 61.61 -19.90
C THR A 74 1.28 61.24 -20.88
N SER A 75 1.14 60.13 -21.58
CA SER A 75 0.88 60.14 -23.03
C SER A 75 0.56 58.75 -23.59
N ASP A 76 -0.56 58.70 -24.21
CA ASP A 76 -1.18 57.78 -25.13
C ASP A 76 -0.26 57.29 -26.26
N TYR A 77 -0.50 56.04 -26.71
CA TYR A 77 -0.62 55.74 -28.13
C TYR A 77 -1.16 54.29 -28.31
N GLU A 78 -2.43 54.16 -28.65
CA GLU A 78 -2.96 53.21 -29.62
C GLU A 78 -3.14 53.94 -30.95
N PRO A 79 -3.13 53.32 -32.12
CA PRO A 79 -4.29 52.51 -32.56
C PRO A 79 -4.08 51.40 -33.62
N SER A 80 -5.05 50.51 -33.63
CA SER A 80 -5.85 49.98 -34.78
C SER A 80 -5.24 49.10 -35.84
N LEU A 81 -5.88 47.92 -35.93
CA LEU A 81 -6.50 47.23 -37.06
C LEU A 81 -5.80 47.13 -38.40
N GLN A 82 -5.54 45.89 -38.87
CA GLN A 82 -6.09 45.42 -40.10
C GLN A 82 -6.03 43.90 -40.31
N VAL A 83 -7.21 43.37 -40.59
CA VAL A 83 -7.55 42.04 -41.07
C VAL A 83 -7.02 41.85 -42.50
N LYS A 84 -6.41 40.70 -42.82
CA LYS A 84 -6.49 40.10 -44.15
C LYS A 84 -6.47 38.59 -44.12
N ASN A 85 -7.60 38.03 -44.46
CA ASN A 85 -7.83 36.67 -44.91
C ASN A 85 -7.01 36.32 -46.16
N ARG A 86 -6.49 35.09 -46.24
CA ARG A 86 -6.57 34.31 -47.49
C ARG A 86 -6.31 32.83 -47.23
N LYS A 87 -7.21 32.01 -47.73
CA LYS A 87 -7.23 30.56 -47.84
C LYS A 87 -6.47 30.08 -49.11
N PRO A 88 -6.34 28.74 -49.29
CA PRO A 88 -5.16 28.06 -49.81
C PRO A 88 -5.28 27.67 -51.31
N PRO A 89 -4.33 26.95 -51.87
CA PRO A 89 -4.71 25.93 -52.86
C PRO A 89 -4.02 24.55 -52.67
N THR A 90 -4.86 23.63 -52.88
CA THR A 90 -4.92 22.25 -53.37
C THR A 90 -3.76 21.68 -54.18
N LYS A 91 -3.49 20.39 -53.87
CA LYS A 91 -3.24 19.20 -54.72
C LYS A 91 -2.23 19.24 -55.87
N MET A 92 -1.32 18.29 -55.92
CA MET A 92 -1.30 17.17 -56.87
C MET A 92 -0.15 16.19 -56.67
N ASN A 93 -0.53 14.92 -56.62
CA ASN A 93 0.01 13.67 -57.16
C ASN A 93 1.41 13.67 -57.83
N SER A 94 2.30 12.72 -57.53
CA SER A 94 2.28 11.41 -58.21
C SER A 94 3.58 10.62 -58.00
N ARG A 95 3.38 9.33 -57.83
CA ARG A 95 4.08 8.19 -58.44
C ARG A 95 5.47 7.74 -58.02
N ASN A 96 5.43 6.50 -57.47
CA ASN A 96 6.16 5.29 -57.87
C ASN A 96 7.69 5.25 -57.82
N GLY A 97 8.16 4.23 -57.10
CA GLY A 97 9.48 3.65 -57.26
C GLY A 97 9.77 2.51 -56.31
N LYS A 98 9.22 1.33 -56.66
CA LYS A 98 9.73 0.02 -56.12
C LYS A 98 11.19 -0.15 -56.47
N LYS A 99 12.02 -0.65 -55.54
CA LYS A 99 13.02 -1.71 -55.84
C LYS A 99 13.42 -2.47 -54.62
N SER A 100 13.22 -3.73 -54.72
CA SER A 100 13.64 -4.90 -53.94
C SER A 100 15.14 -5.18 -54.07
N ILE A 101 15.56 -6.23 -53.25
CA ILE A 101 16.76 -7.06 -53.40
C ILE A 101 17.87 -6.65 -52.41
N GLN A 102 18.46 -7.51 -51.63
CA GLN A 102 18.70 -8.98 -51.54
C GLN A 102 19.32 -9.35 -50.19
N ARG A 103 19.03 -10.58 -49.81
CA ARG A 103 19.75 -11.38 -48.78
C ARG A 103 21.24 -11.51 -49.11
N LYS A 104 22.09 -11.51 -48.08
CA LYS A 104 23.25 -12.42 -48.02
C LYS A 104 23.53 -12.87 -46.60
N LYS A 105 23.57 -14.20 -46.45
CA LYS A 105 24.13 -14.99 -45.37
C LYS A 105 25.67 -15.03 -45.49
N ALA A 106 26.33 -15.18 -44.36
CA ALA A 106 27.49 -16.00 -44.04
C ALA A 106 28.30 -15.27 -42.94
N SER A 107 28.85 -15.80 -41.95
CA SER A 107 29.28 -17.05 -41.35
C SER A 107 30.43 -16.71 -40.40
N LYS A 108 30.35 -17.32 -39.20
CA LYS A 108 31.45 -17.72 -38.31
C LYS A 108 32.73 -16.84 -38.20
N GLY A 109 33.04 -16.50 -36.94
CA GLY A 109 34.36 -16.10 -36.49
C GLY A 109 34.39 -15.87 -34.98
N SER A 110 34.87 -16.89 -34.26
CA SER A 110 35.21 -16.87 -32.85
C SER A 110 36.39 -15.94 -32.57
N SER A 111 36.33 -15.16 -31.50
CA SER A 111 37.48 -14.98 -30.59
C SER A 111 37.10 -14.09 -29.42
N SER A 112 37.28 -14.66 -28.29
CA SER A 112 37.68 -14.15 -26.97
C SER A 112 38.20 -12.71 -26.95
N GLU A 113 37.56 -11.88 -26.14
CA GLU A 113 38.16 -10.78 -25.36
C GLU A 113 37.03 -10.06 -24.58
N ASP A 114 36.74 -10.54 -23.38
CA ASP A 114 35.96 -9.80 -22.36
C ASP A 114 36.26 -10.32 -20.94
N GLU A 115 37.53 -10.47 -20.59
CA GLU A 115 37.95 -10.80 -19.23
C GLU A 115 38.64 -9.68 -18.45
N ASN A 116 38.47 -8.41 -18.79
CA ASN A 116 39.20 -7.35 -18.07
C ASN A 116 38.36 -6.19 -17.53
N ASN A 117 37.04 -6.35 -17.36
CA ASN A 117 36.20 -5.31 -16.74
C ASN A 117 35.59 -5.66 -15.36
N PHE A 118 35.98 -6.79 -14.76
CA PHE A 118 35.44 -7.20 -13.46
C PHE A 118 36.26 -6.80 -12.24
N ALA A 119 37.49 -6.33 -12.43
CA ALA A 119 38.42 -6.02 -11.32
C ALA A 119 38.34 -4.57 -10.79
N LYS A 120 37.46 -3.72 -11.30
CA LYS A 120 37.28 -2.33 -10.83
C LYS A 120 35.99 -2.05 -10.05
N MET A 121 35.20 -3.10 -9.72
CA MET A 121 33.92 -2.94 -8.98
C MET A 121 33.98 -3.32 -7.49
N ALA A 122 35.14 -3.64 -6.95
CA ALA A 122 35.29 -4.16 -5.59
C ALA A 122 35.66 -3.11 -4.52
N ALA A 123 35.59 -1.82 -4.81
CA ALA A 123 35.95 -0.77 -3.84
C ALA A 123 34.91 0.34 -3.67
N ALA A 124 33.66 0.11 -4.04
CA ALA A 124 32.59 1.07 -3.77
C ALA A 124 31.48 0.35 -3.01
N GLY A 125 31.13 0.83 -1.83
CA GLY A 125 29.93 0.44 -1.07
C GLY A 125 28.68 0.48 -1.94
N PRO A 126 27.51 0.00 -1.49
CA PRO A 126 26.39 -0.32 -2.36
C PRO A 126 26.04 0.85 -3.27
N ARG A 127 26.56 0.77 -4.49
CA ARG A 127 26.24 1.73 -5.55
C ARG A 127 24.77 1.60 -5.84
N ARG A 128 24.11 2.74 -5.84
CA ARG A 128 22.79 2.97 -6.41
C ARG A 128 22.59 2.07 -7.63
N GLN A 129 21.83 1.01 -7.50
CA GLN A 129 21.25 0.37 -8.67
C GLN A 129 20.35 1.43 -9.31
N ALA A 130 20.81 1.95 -10.44
CA ALA A 130 19.97 2.73 -11.31
C ALA A 130 18.82 1.81 -11.72
N THR A 131 17.70 1.91 -11.03
CA THR A 131 16.44 1.41 -11.54
C THR A 131 16.20 2.14 -12.85
N VAL A 132 16.10 1.34 -13.90
CA VAL A 132 15.68 1.70 -15.24
C VAL A 132 14.60 2.79 -15.15
N ASN A 133 14.80 3.86 -15.92
CA ASN A 133 13.93 5.01 -16.09
C ASN A 133 12.44 4.69 -16.00
N ILE A 134 11.86 4.85 -14.81
CA ILE A 134 10.45 5.11 -14.68
C ILE A 134 10.34 6.63 -14.54
N SER A 135 10.14 7.27 -15.68
CA SER A 135 9.73 8.66 -15.75
C SER A 135 8.32 8.76 -15.18
N TYR A 136 8.18 9.26 -13.96
CA TYR A 136 6.89 9.76 -13.50
C TYR A 136 6.60 11.06 -14.26
N LYS A 137 5.91 10.94 -15.38
CA LYS A 137 5.12 12.02 -15.92
C LYS A 137 3.82 12.02 -15.15
N GLU A 138 3.65 12.97 -14.24
CA GLU A 138 2.33 13.43 -13.83
C GLU A 138 1.67 14.00 -15.08
N ASP A 139 0.48 13.50 -15.41
CA ASP A 139 -0.36 13.91 -16.54
C ASP A 139 0.19 13.62 -17.95
N GLU A 140 0.36 12.35 -18.28
CA GLU A 140 0.21 11.87 -19.64
C GLU A 140 -0.42 10.48 -19.60
N GLU A 141 -1.42 10.31 -20.42
CA GLU A 141 -2.18 9.12 -20.76
C GLU A 141 -1.32 7.85 -20.64
N LEU A 142 -1.81 6.89 -19.88
CA LEU A 142 -1.32 5.51 -19.90
C LEU A 142 -1.32 5.01 -21.35
N LYS A 143 -0.23 5.23 -22.05
CA LYS A 143 0.10 4.41 -23.22
C LYS A 143 0.41 3.04 -22.63
N THR A 144 -0.57 2.16 -22.72
CA THR A 144 -0.35 0.73 -22.57
C THR A 144 0.66 0.33 -23.61
N ASP A 145 1.82 -0.11 -23.17
CA ASP A 145 2.75 -0.83 -24.03
C ASP A 145 1.99 -2.01 -24.63
N SER A 146 1.82 -1.96 -25.95
CA SER A 146 1.10 -2.95 -26.76
C SER A 146 1.90 -4.25 -26.96
N ASP A 147 3.02 -4.43 -26.29
CA ASP A 147 3.88 -5.59 -26.48
C ASP A 147 3.51 -6.82 -25.64
N ASP A 148 2.52 -6.71 -24.73
CA ASP A 148 2.00 -7.84 -23.95
C ASP A 148 0.71 -8.46 -24.50
N LEU A 149 0.26 -8.05 -25.70
CA LEU A 149 -0.85 -8.70 -26.39
C LEU A 149 -0.34 -9.70 -27.43
N VAL A 150 0.24 -10.78 -26.94
CA VAL A 150 0.27 -12.01 -27.72
C VAL A 150 -1.07 -12.71 -27.47
N GLU A 151 -1.96 -12.59 -28.45
CA GLU A 151 -3.08 -13.53 -28.58
C GLU A 151 -2.50 -14.93 -28.77
N VAL A 152 -2.57 -15.70 -27.72
CA VAL A 152 -2.38 -17.15 -27.81
C VAL A 152 -3.68 -17.71 -28.38
N LEU A 153 -3.76 -17.77 -29.69
CA LEU A 153 -4.63 -18.71 -30.40
C LEU A 153 -4.18 -20.11 -30.01
N GLY A 154 -5.14 -20.95 -29.64
CA GLY A 154 -4.92 -22.26 -29.10
C GLY A 154 -3.99 -23.12 -29.95
N GLU A 155 -2.87 -23.46 -29.35
CA GLU A 155 -2.10 -24.66 -29.67
C GLU A 155 -2.05 -25.48 -28.38
N ASP A 156 -2.27 -26.77 -28.51
CA ASP A 156 -2.19 -27.77 -27.46
C ASP A 156 -0.94 -27.54 -26.63
N VAL A 157 -1.15 -27.05 -25.39
CA VAL A 157 -0.09 -26.98 -24.41
C VAL A 157 0.25 -28.42 -24.07
N LEU A 158 1.30 -28.95 -24.69
CA LEU A 158 2.01 -30.10 -24.19
C LEU A 158 2.32 -29.84 -22.73
N LEU A 159 1.76 -30.65 -21.83
CA LEU A 159 2.12 -30.67 -20.42
C LEU A 159 3.64 -30.69 -20.34
N PRO A 160 4.29 -29.80 -19.57
CA PRO A 160 5.73 -29.88 -19.39
C PRO A 160 6.05 -31.29 -18.89
N GLU A 161 6.96 -31.99 -19.56
CA GLU A 161 7.55 -33.21 -19.05
C GLU A 161 7.96 -32.96 -17.59
N GLU A 162 7.50 -33.80 -16.67
CA GLU A 162 7.90 -33.73 -15.27
C GLU A 162 9.42 -33.87 -15.25
N ASP A 163 10.10 -32.79 -14.86
CA ASP A 163 11.55 -32.75 -14.70
C ASP A 163 11.91 -33.75 -13.58
N GLU A 164 12.51 -34.87 -13.91
CA GLU A 164 12.98 -35.90 -12.96
C GLU A 164 13.97 -35.37 -11.91
N PHE A 165 14.46 -34.15 -12.03
CA PHE A 165 15.47 -33.57 -11.16
C PHE A 165 14.93 -32.45 -10.32
N GLU A 166 15.16 -32.51 -9.00
CA GLU A 166 14.89 -31.43 -8.08
C GLU A 166 15.68 -30.18 -8.46
N THR A 167 15.06 -29.02 -8.36
CA THR A 167 15.65 -27.75 -8.77
C THR A 167 15.65 -26.76 -7.60
N ILE A 168 16.80 -26.18 -7.29
CA ILE A 168 16.91 -25.09 -6.32
C ILE A 168 16.20 -23.87 -6.89
N GLU A 169 15.19 -23.37 -6.18
CA GLU A 169 14.59 -22.08 -6.49
C GLU A 169 15.38 -20.96 -5.85
N ARG A 170 15.69 -21.08 -4.57
CA ARG A 170 16.42 -20.07 -3.80
C ARG A 170 17.16 -20.72 -2.63
N VAL A 171 18.31 -20.16 -2.28
CA VAL A 171 18.98 -20.41 -1.00
C VAL A 171 18.57 -19.32 -0.03
N MET A 172 18.01 -19.70 1.10
CA MET A 172 17.40 -18.80 2.05
C MET A 172 18.39 -18.38 3.14
N ASP A 173 19.12 -19.34 3.72
CA ASP A 173 20.02 -19.16 4.83
C ASP A 173 21.19 -20.16 4.81
N CYS A 174 22.21 -19.97 5.67
CA CYS A 174 23.29 -20.92 5.89
C CYS A 174 23.64 -21.03 7.38
N ARG A 175 23.89 -22.27 7.81
CA ARG A 175 24.34 -22.56 9.19
C ARG A 175 25.48 -23.56 9.23
N LYS A 176 26.21 -23.64 10.36
CA LYS A 176 27.03 -24.78 10.71
C LYS A 176 26.18 -25.70 11.57
N GLY A 177 25.82 -26.88 11.08
CA GLY A 177 24.92 -27.80 11.76
C GLY A 177 25.54 -29.18 11.94
N ARG A 178 24.89 -30.02 12.77
CA ARG A 178 25.30 -31.39 13.05
C ARG A 178 25.32 -32.22 11.77
N LYS A 179 26.35 -33.02 11.58
CA LYS A 179 26.41 -34.02 10.50
C LYS A 179 25.16 -34.89 10.56
N LYS A 180 24.45 -35.11 9.49
CA LYS A 180 23.17 -35.85 9.36
C LYS A 180 21.89 -35.06 9.71
N ALA A 181 21.96 -33.81 10.22
CA ALA A 181 20.79 -32.94 10.36
C ALA A 181 20.47 -32.27 9.03
N ILE A 182 20.18 -33.08 7.99
CA ILE A 182 19.93 -32.67 6.60
C ILE A 182 18.73 -33.43 6.00
N GLY A 183 18.21 -32.97 4.89
CA GLY A 183 17.14 -33.62 4.12
C GLY A 183 15.76 -33.47 4.76
N SER A 184 14.87 -34.40 4.45
CA SER A 184 13.46 -34.41 4.86
C SER A 184 13.24 -34.31 6.36
N ALA A 185 14.17 -34.81 7.19
CA ALA A 185 14.12 -34.70 8.65
C ALA A 185 14.21 -33.24 9.15
N THR A 186 14.59 -32.30 8.30
CA THR A 186 14.72 -30.87 8.61
C THR A 186 13.56 -30.03 8.11
N THR A 187 12.51 -30.63 7.54
CA THR A 187 11.28 -29.92 7.19
C THR A 187 10.54 -29.48 8.44
N VAL A 188 9.76 -28.43 8.33
CA VAL A 188 9.01 -27.86 9.47
C VAL A 188 8.12 -28.91 10.15
N TYR A 189 7.42 -29.71 9.36
CA TYR A 189 6.52 -30.75 9.88
C TYR A 189 7.26 -31.96 10.47
N ALA A 190 8.47 -32.30 9.98
CA ALA A 190 9.29 -33.34 10.58
C ALA A 190 9.88 -32.87 11.94
N ILE A 191 10.35 -31.63 11.99
CA ILE A 191 10.84 -31.02 13.23
C ILE A 191 9.72 -30.94 14.30
N GLU A 192 8.49 -30.62 13.90
CA GLU A 192 7.33 -30.61 14.81
C GLU A 192 6.92 -32.01 15.28
N ALA A 193 7.16 -33.05 14.49
CA ALA A 193 6.80 -34.43 14.83
C ALA A 193 7.87 -35.12 15.68
N ASP A 194 9.13 -35.01 15.27
CA ASP A 194 10.24 -35.83 15.76
C ASP A 194 11.31 -35.01 16.52
N GLY A 195 11.16 -33.68 16.55
CA GLY A 195 12.13 -32.74 17.12
C GLY A 195 13.22 -32.30 16.13
N ASP A 196 13.86 -31.17 16.40
CA ASP A 196 14.93 -30.66 15.53
C ASP A 196 16.19 -31.52 15.65
N PRO A 197 16.64 -32.20 14.57
CA PRO A 197 17.87 -32.99 14.59
C PRO A 197 19.13 -32.17 14.87
N ASN A 198 19.04 -30.84 14.77
CA ASN A 198 20.12 -29.92 15.11
C ASN A 198 20.00 -29.30 16.50
N SER A 199 19.03 -29.73 17.32
CA SER A 199 18.82 -29.22 18.67
C SER A 199 20.08 -29.40 19.54
N ASN A 200 20.41 -28.38 20.33
CA ASN A 200 21.58 -28.37 21.25
C ASN A 200 22.93 -28.59 20.53
N PHE A 201 23.07 -28.30 19.27
CA PHE A 201 24.34 -28.36 18.56
C PHE A 201 25.23 -27.19 18.95
N ASP A 202 26.43 -27.50 19.47
CA ASP A 202 27.45 -26.51 19.82
C ASP A 202 28.63 -26.63 18.86
N PRO A 203 28.83 -25.64 17.95
CA PRO A 203 29.92 -25.65 16.96
C PRO A 203 31.32 -25.71 17.57
N SER A 204 31.48 -25.42 18.87
CA SER A 204 32.74 -25.46 19.58
C SER A 204 33.08 -26.86 20.14
N LYS A 205 32.06 -27.70 20.34
CA LYS A 205 32.21 -29.04 20.95
C LYS A 205 32.03 -30.17 19.93
N GLU A 206 31.25 -29.96 18.90
CA GLU A 206 30.92 -30.98 17.88
C GLU A 206 31.40 -30.56 16.48
N ALA A 207 31.92 -31.54 15.73
CA ALA A 207 32.24 -31.33 14.30
C ALA A 207 30.97 -31.27 13.50
N GLY A 208 30.70 -30.12 12.84
CA GLY A 208 29.54 -29.90 11.99
C GLY A 208 29.92 -29.49 10.58
N ASP A 209 29.00 -29.67 9.65
CA ASP A 209 29.12 -29.30 8.24
C ASP A 209 28.37 -28.00 7.95
N ILE A 210 28.79 -27.29 6.89
CA ILE A 210 28.07 -26.10 6.43
C ILE A 210 26.82 -26.58 5.70
N GLN A 211 25.65 -26.17 6.19
CA GLN A 211 24.35 -26.49 5.66
C GLN A 211 23.69 -25.22 5.10
N TYR A 212 22.91 -25.38 4.04
CA TYR A 212 22.18 -24.32 3.36
C TYR A 212 20.69 -24.62 3.42
N PHE A 213 19.88 -23.63 3.76
CA PHE A 213 18.43 -23.74 3.78
C PHE A 213 17.88 -23.53 2.37
N ILE A 214 17.33 -24.60 1.76
CA ILE A 214 16.97 -24.63 0.35
C ILE A 214 15.45 -24.53 0.18
N LYS A 215 15.02 -23.54 -0.63
CA LYS A 215 13.68 -23.50 -1.19
C LYS A 215 13.67 -24.21 -2.53
N TRP A 216 12.86 -25.26 -2.61
CA TRP A 216 12.71 -26.09 -3.79
C TRP A 216 11.70 -25.47 -4.78
N LYS A 217 11.97 -25.55 -6.07
CA LYS A 217 11.08 -25.07 -7.12
C LYS A 217 9.81 -25.92 -7.15
N ASN A 218 8.66 -25.27 -7.27
CA ASN A 218 7.32 -25.88 -7.29
C ASN A 218 6.87 -26.51 -5.96
N TRP A 219 7.66 -26.46 -4.89
CA TRP A 219 7.29 -26.90 -3.56
C TRP A 219 6.94 -25.71 -2.66
N ALA A 220 6.06 -25.89 -1.70
CA ALA A 220 5.79 -24.85 -0.71
C ALA A 220 6.95 -24.66 0.27
N HIS A 221 6.97 -23.55 0.99
CA HIS A 221 8.02 -23.27 1.97
C HIS A 221 8.05 -24.21 3.16
N ILE A 222 6.98 -24.95 3.44
CA ILE A 222 6.95 -26.00 4.48
C ILE A 222 7.86 -27.20 4.15
N HIS A 223 8.21 -27.39 2.88
CA HIS A 223 9.07 -28.45 2.39
C HIS A 223 10.54 -28.03 2.22
N ASN A 224 10.90 -26.83 2.68
CA ASN A 224 12.29 -26.40 2.68
C ASN A 224 13.13 -27.30 3.57
N THR A 225 14.33 -27.64 3.11
CA THR A 225 15.27 -28.52 3.82
C THR A 225 16.62 -27.87 4.01
N TRP A 226 17.34 -28.31 5.05
CA TRP A 226 18.75 -28.01 5.21
C TRP A 226 19.56 -29.04 4.46
N GLU A 227 20.45 -28.61 3.57
CA GLU A 227 21.26 -29.49 2.74
C GLU A 227 22.72 -29.07 2.76
N THR A 228 23.63 -30.05 2.59
CA THR A 228 25.04 -29.75 2.34
C THR A 228 25.31 -29.63 0.83
N GLU A 229 26.39 -28.96 0.48
CA GLU A 229 26.80 -28.88 -0.93
C GLU A 229 27.07 -30.25 -1.55
N GLU A 230 27.62 -31.18 -0.75
CA GLU A 230 27.92 -32.53 -1.16
C GLU A 230 26.64 -33.31 -1.50
N THR A 231 25.61 -33.19 -0.64
CA THR A 231 24.30 -33.83 -0.86
C THR A 231 23.65 -33.30 -2.13
N LEU A 232 23.65 -31.96 -2.33
CA LEU A 232 23.07 -31.35 -3.54
C LEU A 232 23.78 -31.78 -4.83
N LYS A 233 25.11 -32.01 -4.78
CA LYS A 233 25.88 -32.52 -5.91
C LYS A 233 25.62 -34.01 -6.17
N LEU A 234 25.51 -34.84 -5.11
CA LEU A 234 25.21 -36.26 -5.23
C LEU A 234 23.83 -36.50 -5.84
N GLN A 235 22.84 -35.69 -5.49
CA GLN A 235 21.48 -35.76 -6.02
C GLN A 235 21.33 -35.13 -7.42
N ASN A 236 22.41 -34.65 -8.04
CA ASN A 236 22.39 -33.93 -9.32
C ASN A 236 21.39 -32.79 -9.41
N VAL A 237 21.17 -32.05 -8.33
CA VAL A 237 20.20 -30.98 -8.24
C VAL A 237 20.51 -29.86 -9.24
N ARG A 238 19.49 -29.40 -9.97
CA ARG A 238 19.63 -28.28 -10.90
C ARG A 238 19.68 -26.94 -10.11
N GLY A 239 20.44 -25.97 -10.61
CA GLY A 239 20.46 -24.61 -10.02
C GLY A 239 21.60 -24.34 -9.04
N LEU A 240 22.66 -25.14 -9.01
CA LEU A 240 23.84 -24.95 -8.13
C LEU A 240 24.51 -23.56 -8.27
N LYS A 241 24.40 -22.89 -9.43
CA LYS A 241 24.85 -21.50 -9.58
C LYS A 241 24.20 -20.53 -8.59
N LYS A 242 22.97 -20.82 -8.13
CA LYS A 242 22.29 -19.98 -7.10
C LYS A 242 22.97 -20.13 -5.75
N LEU A 243 23.47 -21.33 -5.43
CA LEU A 243 24.27 -21.60 -4.24
C LEU A 243 25.61 -20.85 -4.30
N ASP A 244 26.31 -20.88 -5.45
CA ASP A 244 27.56 -20.15 -5.62
C ASP A 244 27.38 -18.63 -5.46
N ASN A 245 26.30 -18.10 -6.05
CA ASN A 245 25.94 -16.71 -5.89
C ASN A 245 25.62 -16.33 -4.44
N PHE A 246 24.94 -17.20 -3.71
CA PHE A 246 24.64 -17.01 -2.29
C PHE A 246 25.94 -17.01 -1.46
N LYS A 247 26.85 -17.98 -1.66
CA LYS A 247 28.15 -18.03 -0.99
C LYS A 247 28.96 -16.75 -1.22
N LYS A 248 28.98 -16.25 -2.46
CA LYS A 248 29.67 -15.01 -2.79
C LYS A 248 29.09 -13.83 -2.03
N LYS A 249 27.75 -13.68 -1.98
CA LYS A 249 27.09 -12.64 -1.20
C LYS A 249 27.40 -12.75 0.29
N GLU A 250 27.40 -13.96 0.82
CA GLU A 250 27.69 -14.21 2.23
C GLU A 250 29.15 -13.88 2.58
N GLN A 251 30.09 -14.16 1.70
CA GLN A 251 31.49 -13.74 1.86
C GLN A 251 31.64 -12.22 1.81
N GLU A 252 30.94 -11.55 0.90
CA GLU A 252 30.92 -10.08 0.82
C GLU A 252 30.31 -9.48 2.10
N LYS A 253 29.22 -10.07 2.62
CA LYS A 253 28.60 -9.68 3.90
C LYS A 253 29.59 -9.83 5.07
N LYS A 254 30.27 -10.97 5.19
CA LYS A 254 31.28 -11.22 6.24
C LYS A 254 32.43 -10.22 6.19
N LYS A 255 32.91 -9.87 5.00
CA LYS A 255 33.93 -8.83 4.83
C LYS A 255 33.41 -7.45 5.24
N TRP A 256 32.17 -7.14 4.88
CA TRP A 256 31.55 -5.87 5.25
C TRP A 256 31.36 -5.77 6.78
N LEU A 257 30.91 -6.84 7.45
CA LEU A 257 30.74 -6.87 8.91
C LEU A 257 32.02 -6.58 9.69
N GLN A 258 33.21 -6.92 9.14
CA GLN A 258 34.50 -6.61 9.76
C GLN A 258 34.86 -5.13 9.72
N THR A 259 34.27 -4.36 8.81
CA THR A 259 34.57 -2.93 8.56
C THR A 259 33.41 -2.00 8.87
N ALA A 260 32.22 -2.56 9.14
CA ALA A 260 31.01 -1.80 9.41
C ALA A 260 31.00 -1.24 10.84
N SER A 261 30.30 -0.12 11.04
CA SER A 261 30.06 0.43 12.37
C SER A 261 29.02 -0.42 13.13
N PRO A 262 29.02 -0.40 14.47
CA PRO A 262 28.03 -1.13 15.27
C PRO A 262 26.58 -0.79 14.88
N GLU A 263 26.30 0.47 14.57
CA GLU A 263 24.98 0.96 14.20
C GLU A 263 24.56 0.52 12.79
N ASP A 264 25.52 0.42 11.85
CA ASP A 264 25.27 -0.15 10.53
C ASP A 264 24.95 -1.66 10.64
N ILE A 265 25.61 -2.37 11.55
CA ILE A 265 25.36 -3.78 11.85
C ILE A 265 23.97 -3.93 12.43
N GLU A 266 23.60 -3.13 13.43
CA GLU A 266 22.26 -3.14 14.04
C GLU A 266 21.16 -2.88 13.02
N TYR A 267 21.36 -1.89 12.13
CA TYR A 267 20.40 -1.62 11.07
C TYR A 267 20.19 -2.82 10.12
N VAL A 268 21.28 -3.48 9.70
CA VAL A 268 21.20 -4.63 8.79
C VAL A 268 20.61 -5.85 9.53
N SER A 269 20.97 -6.09 10.79
CA SER A 269 20.39 -7.16 11.61
C SER A 269 18.87 -6.99 11.72
N CYS A 270 18.39 -5.80 12.04
CA CYS A 270 16.97 -5.50 12.11
C CYS A 270 16.25 -5.76 10.76
N GLN A 271 16.86 -5.41 9.62
CA GLN A 271 16.27 -5.70 8.31
C GLN A 271 16.25 -7.20 8.00
N GLU A 272 17.25 -7.97 8.46
CA GLU A 272 17.29 -9.42 8.32
C GLU A 272 16.23 -10.10 9.18
N GLU A 273 16.07 -9.71 10.44
CA GLU A 273 15.01 -10.19 11.32
C GLU A 273 13.62 -9.99 10.70
N LEU A 274 13.36 -8.82 10.10
CA LEU A 274 12.09 -8.58 9.41
C LEU A 274 11.88 -9.51 8.20
N ILE A 275 12.96 -9.86 7.48
CA ILE A 275 12.90 -10.79 6.36
C ILE A 275 12.65 -12.22 6.86
N ASP A 276 13.27 -12.62 7.95
CA ASP A 276 13.10 -13.95 8.54
C ASP A 276 11.70 -14.14 9.12
N ASP A 277 11.14 -13.10 9.76
CA ASP A 277 9.73 -13.07 10.16
C ASP A 277 8.78 -13.23 8.98
N LEU A 278 9.09 -12.60 7.85
CA LEU A 278 8.31 -12.75 6.64
C LEU A 278 8.41 -14.17 6.07
N HIS A 279 9.60 -14.75 6.06
CA HIS A 279 9.82 -16.13 5.59
C HIS A 279 9.09 -17.14 6.48
N SER A 280 9.00 -16.91 7.78
CA SER A 280 8.23 -17.76 8.69
C SER A 280 6.72 -17.73 8.37
N GLN A 281 6.19 -16.58 7.97
CA GLN A 281 4.79 -16.46 7.56
C GLN A 281 4.47 -17.25 6.28
N TYR A 282 5.44 -17.42 5.37
CA TYR A 282 5.25 -18.20 4.13
C TYR A 282 4.98 -19.69 4.37
N GLN A 283 5.20 -20.19 5.59
CA GLN A 283 4.91 -21.55 6.01
C GLN A 283 3.51 -21.70 6.61
N LEU A 284 2.75 -20.62 6.74
CA LEU A 284 1.41 -20.62 7.30
C LEU A 284 0.36 -20.62 6.18
N VAL A 285 -0.65 -21.47 6.31
CA VAL A 285 -1.79 -21.49 5.40
C VAL A 285 -2.68 -20.30 5.70
N GLU A 286 -2.84 -19.40 4.71
CA GLU A 286 -3.77 -18.26 4.79
C GLU A 286 -5.20 -18.76 4.59
N ARG A 287 -5.42 -19.58 3.55
CA ARG A 287 -6.73 -20.18 3.27
C ARG A 287 -6.60 -21.36 2.30
N ILE A 288 -7.54 -22.26 2.39
CA ILE A 288 -7.71 -23.37 1.44
C ILE A 288 -8.66 -22.92 0.33
N ILE A 289 -8.34 -23.21 -0.92
CA ILE A 289 -9.11 -22.77 -2.11
C ILE A 289 -9.67 -23.92 -2.94
N GLY A 290 -9.17 -25.15 -2.73
CA GLY A 290 -9.62 -26.35 -3.40
C GLY A 290 -9.36 -27.62 -2.59
N HIS A 291 -9.99 -28.71 -2.96
CA HIS A 291 -9.70 -30.05 -2.46
C HIS A 291 -9.79 -31.06 -3.60
N SER A 292 -9.02 -32.14 -3.50
CA SER A 292 -9.06 -33.27 -4.42
C SER A 292 -10.31 -34.13 -4.17
N ASN A 293 -10.81 -34.78 -5.21
CA ASN A 293 -11.87 -35.79 -5.06
C ASN A 293 -11.32 -37.15 -4.60
N GLN A 294 -10.03 -37.35 -4.71
CA GLN A 294 -9.33 -38.56 -4.25
C GLN A 294 -8.95 -38.38 -2.80
N LYS A 295 -9.07 -39.41 -2.01
CA LYS A 295 -8.65 -39.44 -0.62
C LYS A 295 -7.38 -40.25 -0.50
N SER A 296 -6.45 -39.76 0.30
CA SER A 296 -5.24 -40.51 0.68
C SER A 296 -5.60 -41.78 1.50
N ALA A 297 -4.63 -42.66 1.71
CA ALA A 297 -4.79 -43.83 2.57
C ALA A 297 -5.23 -43.47 4.01
N ALA A 298 -4.92 -42.25 4.46
CA ALA A 298 -5.34 -41.70 5.76
C ALA A 298 -6.78 -41.18 5.77
N GLY A 299 -7.52 -41.22 4.65
CA GLY A 299 -8.91 -40.79 4.54
C GLY A 299 -9.11 -39.30 4.31
N TYR A 300 -8.06 -38.52 4.21
CA TYR A 300 -8.10 -37.07 3.92
C TYR A 300 -7.90 -36.82 2.41
N PRO A 301 -8.62 -35.85 1.83
CA PRO A 301 -8.32 -35.35 0.48
C PRO A 301 -7.11 -34.41 0.53
N ASP A 302 -6.39 -34.28 -0.58
CA ASP A 302 -5.40 -33.23 -0.72
C ASP A 302 -6.08 -31.87 -0.82
N TYR A 303 -5.44 -30.84 -0.26
CA TYR A 303 -5.95 -29.50 -0.25
C TYR A 303 -5.05 -28.54 -1.05
N LEU A 304 -5.67 -27.70 -1.86
CA LEU A 304 -4.98 -26.60 -2.54
C LEU A 304 -4.88 -25.40 -1.58
N CYS A 305 -3.66 -25.15 -1.11
CA CYS A 305 -3.37 -24.19 -0.07
C CYS A 305 -2.86 -22.87 -0.64
N LYS A 306 -3.42 -21.77 -0.20
CA LYS A 306 -2.91 -20.40 -0.36
C LYS A 306 -2.09 -20.04 0.87
N TRP A 307 -0.82 -19.71 0.65
CA TRP A 307 0.13 -19.41 1.72
C TRP A 307 0.09 -17.93 2.11
N GLN A 308 0.31 -17.64 3.38
CA GLN A 308 0.32 -16.28 3.90
C GLN A 308 1.48 -15.48 3.29
N GLY A 309 1.19 -14.25 2.86
CA GLY A 309 2.20 -13.35 2.26
C GLY A 309 2.65 -13.72 0.84
N LEU A 310 2.24 -14.85 0.28
CA LEU A 310 2.57 -15.29 -1.08
C LEU A 310 1.42 -15.01 -2.07
N PRO A 311 1.70 -14.79 -3.36
CA PRO A 311 0.66 -14.63 -4.38
C PRO A 311 -0.08 -15.95 -4.66
N TYR A 312 -1.24 -15.89 -5.33
CA TYR A 312 -1.99 -17.09 -5.71
C TYR A 312 -1.25 -17.99 -6.72
N SER A 313 -0.26 -17.48 -7.46
CA SER A 313 0.61 -18.30 -8.31
C SER A 313 1.48 -19.28 -7.54
N GLU A 314 1.67 -19.05 -6.24
CA GLU A 314 2.45 -19.90 -5.33
C GLU A 314 1.57 -20.89 -4.54
N CYS A 315 0.29 -21.03 -4.89
CA CYS A 315 -0.57 -22.03 -4.28
C CYS A 315 -0.08 -23.45 -4.67
N SER A 316 -0.10 -24.36 -3.70
CA SER A 316 0.34 -25.75 -3.89
C SER A 316 -0.69 -26.76 -3.35
N TRP A 317 -0.69 -27.94 -3.92
CA TRP A 317 -1.45 -29.08 -3.42
C TRP A 317 -0.65 -29.76 -2.31
N GLU A 318 -1.31 -29.96 -1.17
CA GLU A 318 -0.67 -30.50 0.03
C GLU A 318 -1.46 -31.68 0.58
N ASP A 319 -0.75 -32.63 1.19
CA ASP A 319 -1.37 -33.79 1.85
C ASP A 319 -2.38 -33.34 2.93
N GLY A 320 -3.57 -33.90 2.84
CA GLY A 320 -4.66 -33.53 3.72
C GLY A 320 -4.43 -33.88 5.19
N ALA A 321 -3.69 -34.95 5.47
CA ALA A 321 -3.36 -35.34 6.83
C ALA A 321 -2.35 -34.37 7.47
N LEU A 322 -1.39 -33.91 6.67
CA LEU A 322 -0.42 -32.88 7.10
C LEU A 322 -1.13 -31.55 7.43
N ILE A 323 -2.02 -31.12 6.53
CA ILE A 323 -2.74 -29.85 6.72
C ILE A 323 -3.74 -29.93 7.89
N ALA A 324 -4.43 -31.06 8.08
CA ALA A 324 -5.35 -31.26 9.18
C ALA A 324 -4.66 -31.18 10.54
N LYS A 325 -3.43 -31.69 10.66
CA LYS A 325 -2.68 -31.68 11.94
C LYS A 325 -2.44 -30.25 12.45
N LYS A 326 -2.17 -29.29 11.57
CA LYS A 326 -1.76 -27.92 11.97
C LYS A 326 -2.79 -26.84 11.64
N PHE A 327 -3.55 -27.01 10.58
CA PHE A 327 -4.41 -26.00 9.99
C PHE A 327 -5.88 -26.44 9.90
N GLN A 328 -6.36 -27.25 10.87
CA GLN A 328 -7.73 -27.76 10.88
C GLN A 328 -8.76 -26.61 10.75
N LYS A 329 -8.54 -25.48 11.41
CA LYS A 329 -9.40 -24.31 11.29
C LYS A 329 -9.53 -23.81 9.85
N CYS A 330 -8.45 -23.82 9.05
CA CYS A 330 -8.52 -23.42 7.65
C CYS A 330 -9.38 -24.39 6.82
N ILE A 331 -9.36 -25.68 7.16
CA ILE A 331 -10.24 -26.71 6.57
C ILE A 331 -11.70 -26.44 6.93
N ASP A 332 -11.99 -26.22 8.21
CA ASP A 332 -13.33 -25.92 8.70
C ASP A 332 -13.92 -24.65 8.07
N ASP A 333 -13.12 -23.59 7.98
CA ASP A 333 -13.47 -22.35 7.31
C ASP A 333 -13.73 -22.56 5.81
N TYR A 334 -12.93 -23.40 5.13
CA TYR A 334 -13.14 -23.75 3.73
C TYR A 334 -14.43 -24.52 3.53
N MET A 335 -14.72 -25.52 4.38
CA MET A 335 -15.94 -26.30 4.30
C MET A 335 -17.16 -25.44 4.58
N SER A 336 -17.09 -24.57 5.57
CA SER A 336 -18.13 -23.58 5.90
C SER A 336 -18.43 -22.67 4.70
N ARG A 337 -17.39 -22.13 4.04
CA ARG A 337 -17.56 -21.29 2.84
C ARG A 337 -18.23 -22.06 1.70
N ASN A 338 -17.85 -23.32 1.46
CA ASN A 338 -18.43 -24.13 0.38
C ASN A 338 -19.89 -24.51 0.63
N GLN A 339 -20.29 -24.68 1.89
CA GLN A 339 -21.66 -25.01 2.30
C GLN A 339 -22.54 -23.78 2.51
N SER A 340 -21.95 -22.59 2.49
CA SER A 340 -22.65 -21.33 2.75
C SER A 340 -23.79 -21.10 1.76
N LYS A 341 -24.95 -20.74 2.32
CA LYS A 341 -26.12 -20.30 1.55
C LYS A 341 -26.13 -18.79 1.34
N THR A 342 -25.31 -18.06 2.08
CA THR A 342 -25.20 -16.59 2.07
C THR A 342 -24.24 -16.09 1.00
N ILE A 343 -24.32 -16.66 -0.21
CA ILE A 343 -23.51 -16.30 -1.37
C ILE A 343 -24.40 -15.84 -2.51
N PRO A 344 -23.94 -14.85 -3.32
CA PRO A 344 -24.76 -14.27 -4.37
C PRO A 344 -24.93 -15.21 -5.57
N SER A 345 -26.02 -15.03 -6.31
CA SER A 345 -26.18 -15.60 -7.65
C SER A 345 -25.37 -14.78 -8.64
N ARG A 346 -24.86 -15.40 -9.72
CA ARG A 346 -24.21 -14.70 -10.82
C ARG A 346 -25.14 -13.66 -11.46
N ASP A 347 -26.41 -14.04 -11.61
CA ASP A 347 -27.45 -13.18 -12.16
C ASP A 347 -28.23 -12.52 -11.03
N PHE A 348 -27.58 -11.60 -10.33
CA PHE A 348 -28.21 -10.83 -9.27
C PHE A 348 -29.45 -10.11 -9.82
N LYS A 349 -30.62 -10.45 -9.29
CA LYS A 349 -31.86 -9.75 -9.64
C LYS A 349 -31.97 -8.50 -8.81
N LEU A 350 -32.10 -7.35 -9.46
CA LEU A 350 -32.40 -6.09 -8.79
C LEU A 350 -33.60 -6.27 -7.85
N LEU A 351 -33.46 -5.83 -6.62
CA LEU A 351 -34.59 -5.63 -5.75
C LEU A 351 -35.52 -4.60 -6.41
N LYS A 352 -36.68 -5.04 -6.86
CA LYS A 352 -37.67 -4.16 -7.51
C LYS A 352 -38.12 -3.02 -6.58
N GLN A 353 -38.09 -3.25 -5.29
CA GLN A 353 -38.44 -2.28 -4.28
C GLN A 353 -37.48 -2.39 -3.09
N ARG A 354 -36.82 -1.29 -2.75
CA ARG A 354 -35.95 -1.26 -1.58
C ARG A 354 -36.77 -1.08 -0.31
N PRO A 355 -36.43 -1.77 0.79
CA PRO A 355 -37.13 -1.65 2.04
C PRO A 355 -37.04 -0.25 2.63
N ARG A 356 -38.05 0.15 3.41
CA ARG A 356 -38.04 1.44 4.11
C ARG A 356 -36.95 1.43 5.16
N PHE A 357 -36.16 2.49 5.20
CA PHE A 357 -35.11 2.68 6.19
C PHE A 357 -35.67 2.93 7.60
N VAL A 358 -35.10 2.27 8.59
CA VAL A 358 -35.32 2.50 10.02
C VAL A 358 -33.97 2.90 10.65
N PRO A 359 -33.86 4.08 11.28
CA PRO A 359 -32.61 4.54 11.88
C PRO A 359 -32.15 3.62 13.01
N MET A 360 -30.86 3.23 12.97
CA MET A 360 -30.23 2.46 14.03
C MET A 360 -29.80 3.41 15.16
N LYS A 361 -30.30 3.19 16.36
CA LYS A 361 -29.94 3.95 17.57
C LYS A 361 -28.66 3.43 18.25
N LYS A 362 -28.36 2.15 18.02
CA LYS A 362 -27.18 1.46 18.55
C LYS A 362 -26.57 0.61 17.45
N GLN A 363 -25.30 0.36 17.58
CA GLN A 363 -24.57 -0.55 16.68
C GLN A 363 -25.21 -1.95 16.77
N PRO A 364 -25.56 -2.56 15.61
CA PRO A 364 -25.98 -3.96 15.56
C PRO A 364 -24.85 -4.91 15.99
N THR A 365 -25.21 -6.00 16.65
CA THR A 365 -24.24 -6.99 17.20
C THR A 365 -23.41 -7.73 16.14
N TYR A 366 -23.89 -7.77 14.90
CA TYR A 366 -23.17 -8.39 13.78
C TYR A 366 -22.11 -7.47 13.15
N ILE A 367 -22.01 -6.20 13.55
CA ILE A 367 -20.99 -5.26 13.08
C ILE A 367 -19.82 -5.25 14.06
N GLY A 368 -18.67 -5.72 13.59
CA GLY A 368 -17.48 -5.84 14.41
C GLY A 368 -17.43 -7.14 15.21
N SER A 369 -16.24 -7.49 15.66
CA SER A 369 -16.02 -8.53 16.67
C SER A 369 -16.15 -7.93 18.07
N ASP A 370 -16.18 -8.77 19.10
CA ASP A 370 -16.31 -8.34 20.50
C ASP A 370 -15.32 -7.23 20.88
N GLY A 371 -15.85 -6.14 21.39
CA GLY A 371 -15.08 -4.97 21.81
C GLY A 371 -14.80 -3.90 20.73
N LEU A 372 -15.31 -4.09 19.51
CA LEU A 372 -15.21 -3.08 18.46
C LEU A 372 -16.50 -2.26 18.39
N GLU A 373 -16.41 -0.98 18.70
CA GLU A 373 -17.52 -0.04 18.65
C GLU A 373 -17.30 1.07 17.64
N LEU A 374 -18.36 1.36 16.87
CA LEU A 374 -18.41 2.54 16.02
C LEU A 374 -18.54 3.79 16.89
N ARG A 375 -17.83 4.84 16.53
CA ARG A 375 -18.07 6.18 17.12
C ARG A 375 -19.44 6.70 16.69
N ASP A 376 -20.04 7.59 17.47
CA ASP A 376 -21.36 8.16 17.20
C ASP A 376 -21.48 8.66 15.75
N TYR A 377 -20.53 9.47 15.31
CA TYR A 377 -20.54 10.00 13.95
C TYR A 377 -20.37 8.91 12.88
N GLN A 378 -19.69 7.79 13.19
CA GLN A 378 -19.58 6.65 12.25
C GLN A 378 -20.90 5.91 12.13
N LEU A 379 -21.63 5.75 13.24
CA LEU A 379 -22.98 5.19 13.23
C LEU A 379 -23.95 6.10 12.48
N ASP A 380 -23.84 7.43 12.64
CA ASP A 380 -24.62 8.39 11.86
C ASP A 380 -24.29 8.29 10.37
N GLY A 381 -23.02 8.12 10.01
CA GLY A 381 -22.60 7.91 8.63
C GLY A 381 -23.16 6.62 8.04
N LEU A 382 -23.19 5.53 8.82
CA LEU A 382 -23.83 4.28 8.43
C LEU A 382 -25.35 4.48 8.21
N ASN A 383 -26.04 5.16 9.12
CA ASN A 383 -27.44 5.51 8.99
C ASN A 383 -27.72 6.33 7.72
N TRP A 384 -26.88 7.32 7.44
CA TRP A 384 -26.99 8.16 6.25
C TRP A 384 -26.81 7.36 4.94
N MET A 385 -25.81 6.47 4.87
CA MET A 385 -25.60 5.60 3.71
C MET A 385 -26.78 4.63 3.52
N ALA A 386 -27.28 4.02 4.60
CA ALA A 386 -28.43 3.12 4.57
C ALA A 386 -29.70 3.85 4.13
N HIS A 387 -29.91 5.08 4.59
CA HIS A 387 -31.01 5.93 4.14
C HIS A 387 -30.90 6.28 2.65
N SER A 388 -29.73 6.70 2.19
CA SER A 388 -29.48 7.00 0.78
C SER A 388 -29.71 5.77 -0.10
N TRP A 389 -29.22 4.60 0.33
CA TRP A 389 -29.47 3.34 -0.37
C TRP A 389 -30.97 3.02 -0.44
N SER A 390 -31.72 3.18 0.65
CA SER A 390 -33.17 2.92 0.68
C SER A 390 -33.95 3.81 -0.30
N LYS A 391 -33.48 5.03 -0.54
CA LYS A 391 -34.03 5.98 -1.50
C LYS A 391 -33.63 5.71 -2.97
N GLY A 392 -32.70 4.80 -3.19
CA GLY A 392 -32.17 4.53 -4.52
C GLY A 392 -30.99 5.41 -4.91
N ASN A 393 -30.53 6.29 -4.04
CA ASN A 393 -29.44 7.20 -4.31
C ASN A 393 -28.08 6.52 -4.08
N SER A 394 -27.22 6.59 -5.05
CA SER A 394 -25.78 6.36 -4.86
C SER A 394 -25.16 7.60 -4.20
N CYS A 395 -24.04 7.46 -3.51
CA CYS A 395 -23.55 8.55 -2.66
C CYS A 395 -22.01 8.66 -2.61
N ILE A 396 -21.54 9.77 -2.07
CA ILE A 396 -20.13 10.12 -1.87
C ILE A 396 -19.87 10.30 -0.38
N LEU A 397 -19.06 9.44 0.22
CA LEU A 397 -18.58 9.59 1.58
C LEU A 397 -17.27 10.40 1.54
N ALA A 398 -17.39 11.69 1.86
CA ALA A 398 -16.33 12.68 1.70
C ALA A 398 -15.74 13.17 3.03
N ASP A 399 -15.92 12.43 4.11
CA ASP A 399 -15.35 12.73 5.42
C ASP A 399 -13.86 12.99 5.36
N GLU A 400 -13.35 13.83 6.24
CA GLU A 400 -11.92 14.10 6.35
C GLU A 400 -11.14 12.80 6.57
N MET A 401 -9.89 12.75 6.10
CA MET A 401 -9.01 11.58 6.24
C MET A 401 -8.82 11.23 7.72
N GLY A 402 -8.94 9.93 8.07
CA GLY A 402 -8.80 9.43 9.44
C GLY A 402 -10.09 9.40 10.26
N LEU A 403 -11.25 9.72 9.68
CA LEU A 403 -12.57 9.56 10.32
C LEU A 403 -13.18 8.15 10.14
N GLY A 404 -12.41 7.18 9.63
CA GLY A 404 -12.86 5.80 9.52
C GLY A 404 -13.84 5.54 8.37
N LYS A 405 -13.67 6.19 7.22
CA LYS A 405 -14.48 5.94 6.02
C LYS A 405 -14.52 4.46 5.61
N THR A 406 -13.38 3.77 5.70
CA THR A 406 -13.27 2.33 5.44
C THR A 406 -14.18 1.53 6.33
N ILE A 407 -14.14 1.78 7.63
CA ILE A 407 -14.97 1.09 8.64
C ILE A 407 -16.45 1.35 8.39
N GLN A 408 -16.84 2.60 8.13
CA GLN A 408 -18.21 2.97 7.82
C GLN A 408 -18.73 2.25 6.56
N THR A 409 -17.91 2.15 5.52
CA THR A 409 -18.25 1.45 4.28
C THR A 409 -18.44 -0.06 4.52
N ILE A 410 -17.50 -0.69 5.23
CA ILE A 410 -17.59 -2.13 5.55
C ILE A 410 -18.83 -2.39 6.42
N SER A 411 -19.10 -1.56 7.42
CA SER A 411 -20.29 -1.65 8.26
C SER A 411 -21.59 -1.52 7.45
N PHE A 412 -21.59 -0.65 6.43
CA PHE A 412 -22.73 -0.54 5.51
C PHE A 412 -22.95 -1.80 4.66
N LEU A 413 -21.88 -2.42 4.17
CA LEU A 413 -21.97 -3.69 3.45
C LEU A 413 -22.47 -4.80 4.38
N ASN A 414 -21.96 -4.84 5.62
CA ASN A 414 -22.36 -5.82 6.62
C ASN A 414 -23.83 -5.64 7.05
N TYR A 415 -24.28 -4.40 7.22
CA TYR A 415 -25.69 -4.07 7.44
C TYR A 415 -26.57 -4.57 6.29
N SER A 416 -26.18 -4.31 5.04
CA SER A 416 -26.90 -4.76 3.86
C SER A 416 -26.95 -6.30 3.76
N PHE A 417 -25.90 -6.97 4.17
CA PHE A 417 -25.79 -8.42 4.18
C PHE A 417 -26.77 -9.05 5.20
N HIS A 418 -26.85 -8.52 6.42
CA HIS A 418 -27.66 -9.09 7.49
C HIS A 418 -29.12 -8.65 7.40
N GLU A 419 -29.41 -7.36 7.32
CA GLU A 419 -30.74 -6.81 7.36
C GLU A 419 -31.54 -7.03 6.06
N HIS A 420 -30.82 -6.97 4.92
CA HIS A 420 -31.49 -7.02 3.63
C HIS A 420 -31.18 -8.31 2.86
N GLN A 421 -30.42 -9.23 3.44
CA GLN A 421 -29.99 -10.49 2.80
C GLN A 421 -29.31 -10.22 1.43
N LEU A 422 -28.70 -9.07 1.31
CA LEU A 422 -27.97 -8.65 0.12
C LEU A 422 -26.54 -9.22 0.20
N TYR A 423 -26.39 -10.45 -0.25
CA TYR A 423 -25.11 -11.19 -0.13
C TYR A 423 -24.04 -10.77 -1.14
N GLY A 424 -24.31 -9.76 -1.98
CA GLY A 424 -23.39 -9.27 -3.02
C GLY A 424 -23.87 -9.65 -4.42
N PRO A 425 -22.99 -9.68 -5.43
CA PRO A 425 -21.56 -9.45 -5.31
C PRO A 425 -21.19 -7.97 -5.11
N PHE A 426 -20.23 -7.70 -4.27
CA PHE A 426 -19.71 -6.36 -3.98
C PHE A 426 -18.32 -6.20 -4.59
N LEU A 427 -18.08 -5.11 -5.32
CA LEU A 427 -16.78 -4.76 -5.87
C LEU A 427 -16.21 -3.57 -5.10
N LEU A 428 -15.02 -3.74 -4.53
CA LEU A 428 -14.26 -2.68 -3.89
C LEU A 428 -12.98 -2.42 -4.68
N VAL A 429 -12.83 -1.22 -5.19
CA VAL A 429 -11.66 -0.77 -5.96
C VAL A 429 -10.87 0.20 -5.11
N VAL A 430 -9.67 -0.20 -4.71
CA VAL A 430 -8.86 0.52 -3.74
C VAL A 430 -7.43 0.71 -4.24
N PRO A 431 -6.68 1.71 -3.74
CA PRO A 431 -5.26 1.83 -4.02
C PRO A 431 -4.49 0.61 -3.52
N LEU A 432 -3.46 0.20 -4.25
CA LEU A 432 -2.60 -0.92 -3.83
C LEU A 432 -1.99 -0.72 -2.43
N SER A 433 -1.69 0.52 -2.07
CA SER A 433 -1.11 0.87 -0.76
C SER A 433 -2.05 0.63 0.43
N THR A 434 -3.35 0.67 0.22
CA THR A 434 -4.37 0.49 1.27
C THR A 434 -5.07 -0.87 1.23
N LEU A 435 -4.78 -1.69 0.21
CA LEU A 435 -5.48 -2.95 -0.03
C LEU A 435 -5.39 -3.92 1.15
N THR A 436 -4.20 -4.12 1.71
CA THR A 436 -4.00 -5.01 2.89
C THR A 436 -4.72 -4.48 4.13
N SER A 437 -4.80 -3.16 4.29
CA SER A 437 -5.59 -2.54 5.38
C SER A 437 -7.08 -2.79 5.19
N TRP A 438 -7.60 -2.66 3.97
CA TRP A 438 -8.99 -3.00 3.65
C TRP A 438 -9.30 -4.46 3.93
N GLN A 439 -8.43 -5.39 3.52
CA GLN A 439 -8.59 -6.82 3.78
C GLN A 439 -8.68 -7.10 5.28
N ARG A 440 -7.79 -6.52 6.07
CA ARG A 440 -7.78 -6.67 7.53
C ARG A 440 -9.04 -6.10 8.18
N GLU A 441 -9.45 -4.91 7.79
CA GLU A 441 -10.66 -4.27 8.34
C GLU A 441 -11.93 -5.05 7.98
N ILE A 442 -12.03 -5.65 6.77
CA ILE A 442 -13.17 -6.50 6.42
C ILE A 442 -13.23 -7.73 7.33
N LEU A 443 -12.10 -8.39 7.61
CA LEU A 443 -12.05 -9.53 8.51
C LEU A 443 -12.46 -9.19 9.95
N LEU A 444 -12.20 -7.95 10.40
CA LEU A 444 -12.55 -7.48 11.75
C LEU A 444 -14.00 -7.04 11.85
N TRP A 445 -14.50 -6.28 10.87
CA TRP A 445 -15.83 -5.65 10.94
C TRP A 445 -16.93 -6.44 10.26
N ALA A 446 -16.58 -7.39 9.40
CA ALA A 446 -17.52 -8.23 8.66
C ALA A 446 -16.99 -9.67 8.47
N PRO A 447 -16.66 -10.40 9.55
CA PRO A 447 -15.97 -11.71 9.47
C PRO A 447 -16.78 -12.78 8.75
N GLN A 448 -18.09 -12.63 8.63
CA GLN A 448 -18.97 -13.58 7.96
C GLN A 448 -18.99 -13.45 6.43
N MET A 449 -18.48 -12.33 5.90
CA MET A 449 -18.42 -12.12 4.46
C MET A 449 -17.14 -12.71 3.87
N ASN A 450 -17.29 -13.53 2.84
CA ASN A 450 -16.15 -14.06 2.10
C ASN A 450 -15.57 -13.01 1.17
N VAL A 451 -14.39 -12.51 1.50
CA VAL A 451 -13.61 -11.56 0.68
C VAL A 451 -12.56 -12.32 -0.11
N VAL A 452 -12.44 -11.99 -1.40
CA VAL A 452 -11.39 -12.48 -2.29
C VAL A 452 -10.61 -11.30 -2.82
N VAL A 453 -9.30 -11.32 -2.60
CA VAL A 453 -8.39 -10.29 -3.11
C VAL A 453 -8.01 -10.67 -4.54
N TYR A 454 -8.58 -9.94 -5.51
CA TYR A 454 -8.32 -10.15 -6.94
C TYR A 454 -7.13 -9.30 -7.38
N LEU A 455 -5.93 -9.88 -7.24
CA LEU A 455 -4.65 -9.21 -7.46
C LEU A 455 -3.60 -10.22 -7.97
N GLY A 456 -2.53 -9.71 -8.54
CA GLY A 456 -1.35 -10.49 -8.92
C GLY A 456 -1.14 -10.56 -10.44
N ASP A 457 -0.21 -11.43 -10.84
CA ASP A 457 0.09 -11.75 -12.22
C ASP A 457 -1.04 -12.55 -12.90
N ILE A 458 -0.87 -12.92 -14.15
CA ILE A 458 -1.87 -13.67 -14.91
C ILE A 458 -2.13 -15.04 -14.26
N GLY A 459 -1.07 -15.72 -13.81
CA GLY A 459 -1.18 -17.01 -13.11
C GLY A 459 -2.05 -16.92 -11.86
N SER A 460 -1.76 -15.94 -10.98
CA SER A 460 -2.54 -15.67 -9.77
C SER A 460 -4.02 -15.39 -10.08
N ARG A 461 -4.30 -14.54 -11.07
CA ARG A 461 -5.68 -14.20 -11.42
C ARG A 461 -6.44 -15.39 -12.04
N ASN A 462 -5.77 -16.22 -12.82
CA ASN A 462 -6.36 -17.45 -13.34
C ASN A 462 -6.66 -18.44 -12.23
N MET A 463 -5.76 -18.60 -11.24
CA MET A 463 -5.99 -19.43 -10.07
C MET A 463 -7.25 -18.98 -9.30
N ILE A 464 -7.40 -17.67 -9.08
CA ILE A 464 -8.60 -17.09 -8.44
C ILE A 464 -9.85 -17.38 -9.28
N ARG A 465 -9.81 -17.19 -10.62
CA ARG A 465 -10.93 -17.44 -11.51
C ARG A 465 -11.38 -18.90 -11.49
N THR A 466 -10.44 -19.84 -11.41
CA THR A 466 -10.70 -21.26 -11.42
C THR A 466 -11.26 -21.73 -10.08
N HIS A 467 -10.67 -21.34 -8.96
CA HIS A 467 -10.95 -21.92 -7.65
C HIS A 467 -11.85 -21.08 -6.75
N GLU A 468 -11.77 -19.75 -6.82
CA GLU A 468 -12.44 -18.83 -5.89
C GLU A 468 -13.62 -18.09 -6.51
N TRP A 469 -13.91 -18.27 -7.80
CA TRP A 469 -14.88 -17.43 -8.51
C TRP A 469 -16.31 -17.97 -8.41
N MET A 470 -16.53 -19.20 -8.83
CA MET A 470 -17.88 -19.74 -9.00
C MET A 470 -17.95 -21.24 -8.67
N HIS A 471 -19.07 -21.65 -8.08
CA HIS A 471 -19.40 -23.06 -7.93
C HIS A 471 -19.84 -23.64 -9.28
N VAL A 472 -19.19 -24.71 -9.72
CA VAL A 472 -19.42 -25.33 -11.04
C VAL A 472 -20.88 -25.78 -11.20
N HIS A 473 -21.45 -26.43 -10.18
CA HIS A 473 -22.78 -27.01 -10.26
C HIS A 473 -23.93 -25.99 -10.09
N SER A 474 -23.79 -25.07 -9.16
CA SER A 474 -24.88 -24.14 -8.79
C SER A 474 -24.84 -22.81 -9.55
N LYS A 475 -23.78 -22.53 -10.31
CA LYS A 475 -23.54 -21.23 -10.97
C LYS A 475 -23.60 -20.02 -10.01
N ARG A 476 -23.44 -20.25 -8.71
CA ARG A 476 -23.37 -19.19 -7.68
C ARG A 476 -21.93 -18.76 -7.50
N LEU A 477 -21.72 -17.48 -7.22
CA LEU A 477 -20.40 -16.94 -6.92
C LEU A 477 -19.95 -17.46 -5.55
N LYS A 478 -18.65 -17.73 -5.39
CA LYS A 478 -18.07 -18.22 -4.13
C LYS A 478 -17.77 -17.11 -3.12
N PHE A 479 -17.86 -15.85 -3.51
CA PHE A 479 -17.47 -14.68 -2.74
C PHE A 479 -18.63 -13.70 -2.53
N ASN A 480 -18.53 -12.89 -1.48
CA ASN A 480 -19.41 -11.74 -1.25
C ASN A 480 -18.75 -10.46 -1.75
N ILE A 481 -17.43 -10.30 -1.51
CA ILE A 481 -16.64 -9.12 -1.85
C ILE A 481 -15.46 -9.52 -2.74
N ILE A 482 -15.28 -8.80 -3.85
CA ILE A 482 -14.03 -8.73 -4.59
C ILE A 482 -13.32 -7.44 -4.22
N LEU A 483 -12.11 -7.56 -3.70
CA LEU A 483 -11.22 -6.46 -3.41
C LEU A 483 -10.12 -6.40 -4.47
N THR A 484 -10.02 -5.31 -5.23
CA THR A 484 -9.06 -5.17 -6.32
C THR A 484 -8.49 -3.75 -6.43
N THR A 485 -7.53 -3.56 -7.33
CA THR A 485 -6.93 -2.25 -7.61
C THR A 485 -7.38 -1.69 -8.96
N TYR A 486 -7.15 -0.40 -9.16
CA TYR A 486 -7.48 0.29 -10.42
C TYR A 486 -6.79 -0.34 -11.64
N GLU A 487 -5.52 -0.69 -11.48
CA GLU A 487 -4.68 -1.24 -12.53
C GLU A 487 -5.16 -2.64 -12.96
N ILE A 488 -5.52 -3.48 -11.99
CA ILE A 488 -6.06 -4.83 -12.27
C ILE A 488 -7.46 -4.74 -12.86
N LEU A 489 -8.29 -3.82 -12.38
CA LEU A 489 -9.61 -3.59 -12.95
C LEU A 489 -9.52 -3.23 -14.44
N LEU A 490 -8.59 -2.36 -14.81
CA LEU A 490 -8.37 -1.99 -16.22
C LEU A 490 -7.84 -3.15 -17.07
N LYS A 491 -6.90 -3.96 -16.50
CA LYS A 491 -6.36 -5.15 -17.20
C LYS A 491 -7.45 -6.18 -17.49
N ASP A 492 -8.35 -6.40 -16.55
CA ASP A 492 -9.39 -7.44 -16.62
C ASP A 492 -10.81 -6.86 -16.77
N LYS A 493 -10.94 -5.72 -17.42
CA LYS A 493 -12.21 -4.99 -17.56
C LYS A 493 -13.37 -5.82 -18.14
N SER A 494 -13.10 -6.65 -19.15
CA SER A 494 -14.12 -7.52 -19.74
C SER A 494 -14.58 -8.63 -18.82
N PHE A 495 -13.69 -9.20 -18.02
CA PHE A 495 -14.02 -10.24 -17.06
C PHE A 495 -14.82 -9.68 -15.88
N LEU A 496 -14.31 -8.64 -15.23
CA LEU A 496 -14.98 -7.99 -14.09
C LEU A 496 -16.26 -7.26 -14.51
N GLY A 497 -16.32 -6.68 -15.71
CA GLY A 497 -17.50 -6.01 -16.27
C GLY A 497 -18.63 -6.96 -16.67
N SER A 498 -18.36 -8.26 -16.81
CA SER A 498 -19.39 -9.27 -17.13
C SER A 498 -20.31 -9.60 -15.93
N VAL A 499 -19.95 -9.16 -14.72
CA VAL A 499 -20.70 -9.39 -13.50
C VAL A 499 -21.70 -8.25 -13.25
N ASN A 500 -22.89 -8.59 -12.83
CA ASN A 500 -23.87 -7.61 -12.33
C ASN A 500 -23.62 -7.34 -10.87
N TRP A 501 -22.96 -6.23 -10.56
CA TRP A 501 -22.57 -5.89 -9.18
C TRP A 501 -23.76 -5.33 -8.38
N ALA A 502 -23.98 -5.83 -7.20
CA ALA A 502 -24.95 -5.25 -6.28
C ALA A 502 -24.45 -3.90 -5.72
N PHE A 503 -23.14 -3.75 -5.63
CA PHE A 503 -22.49 -2.56 -5.11
C PHE A 503 -21.11 -2.40 -5.72
N ILE A 504 -20.76 -1.17 -6.05
CA ILE A 504 -19.38 -0.78 -6.42
C ILE A 504 -18.93 0.32 -5.48
N GLY A 505 -17.89 0.05 -4.70
CA GLY A 505 -17.19 1.03 -3.85
C GLY A 505 -15.84 1.41 -4.45
N VAL A 506 -15.55 2.70 -4.49
CA VAL A 506 -14.28 3.23 -5.02
C VAL A 506 -13.63 4.09 -3.96
N ASP A 507 -12.48 3.63 -3.44
CA ASP A 507 -11.68 4.41 -2.49
C ASP A 507 -10.75 5.36 -3.25
N GLU A 508 -10.40 6.49 -2.66
CA GLU A 508 -9.67 7.58 -3.29
C GLU A 508 -10.28 8.00 -4.64
N ALA A 509 -11.60 8.19 -4.63
CA ALA A 509 -12.41 8.44 -5.82
C ALA A 509 -12.06 9.72 -6.58
N HIS A 510 -11.17 10.58 -6.05
CA HIS A 510 -10.60 11.69 -6.79
C HIS A 510 -9.90 11.26 -8.10
N ARG A 511 -9.57 9.95 -8.25
CA ARG A 511 -9.10 9.37 -9.54
C ARG A 511 -10.16 9.37 -10.64
N LEU A 512 -11.44 9.52 -10.29
CA LEU A 512 -12.57 9.62 -11.25
C LEU A 512 -12.96 11.07 -11.59
N LYS A 513 -12.17 12.06 -11.18
CA LYS A 513 -12.44 13.47 -11.42
C LYS A 513 -12.42 13.91 -12.89
N ASN A 514 -11.83 13.10 -13.77
CA ASN A 514 -11.77 13.31 -15.20
C ASN A 514 -12.65 12.27 -15.90
N ASP A 515 -13.77 12.73 -16.47
CA ASP A 515 -14.76 11.96 -17.22
C ASP A 515 -14.21 11.35 -18.52
N ASP A 516 -13.16 11.95 -19.10
CA ASP A 516 -12.49 11.44 -20.29
C ASP A 516 -11.49 10.30 -20.02
N SER A 517 -11.12 10.08 -18.77
CA SER A 517 -10.12 9.06 -18.44
C SER A 517 -10.61 7.65 -18.79
N LEU A 518 -9.67 6.77 -19.19
CA LEU A 518 -9.96 5.37 -19.48
C LEU A 518 -10.59 4.65 -18.28
N LEU A 519 -10.13 4.96 -17.06
CA LEU A 519 -10.68 4.40 -15.84
C LEU A 519 -12.15 4.76 -15.67
N TYR A 520 -12.49 6.04 -15.83
CA TYR A 520 -13.85 6.53 -15.70
C TYR A 520 -14.79 5.83 -16.70
N LYS A 521 -14.43 5.84 -17.99
CA LYS A 521 -15.20 5.21 -19.06
C LYS A 521 -15.40 3.72 -18.81
N THR A 522 -14.33 3.01 -18.42
CA THR A 522 -14.42 1.58 -18.12
C THR A 522 -15.36 1.29 -16.94
N MET A 523 -15.30 2.10 -15.89
CA MET A 523 -16.14 1.88 -14.71
C MET A 523 -17.59 2.31 -14.92
N MET A 524 -17.83 3.26 -15.83
CA MET A 524 -19.19 3.62 -16.25
C MET A 524 -19.90 2.46 -16.97
N ASP A 525 -19.16 1.66 -17.75
CA ASP A 525 -19.68 0.48 -18.44
C ASP A 525 -20.06 -0.67 -17.49
N PHE A 526 -19.55 -0.65 -16.25
CA PHE A 526 -19.86 -1.70 -15.27
C PHE A 526 -21.28 -1.57 -14.74
N LYS A 527 -22.04 -2.67 -14.84
CA LYS A 527 -23.39 -2.75 -14.32
C LYS A 527 -23.40 -2.82 -12.80
N SER A 528 -24.09 -1.88 -12.16
CA SER A 528 -24.21 -1.85 -10.71
C SER A 528 -25.55 -1.27 -10.27
N THR A 529 -26.02 -1.69 -9.09
CA THR A 529 -27.27 -1.18 -8.51
C THR A 529 -27.06 -0.03 -7.53
N HIS A 530 -25.84 0.11 -7.00
CA HIS A 530 -25.45 1.18 -6.11
C HIS A 530 -23.97 1.46 -6.23
N ARG A 531 -23.60 2.74 -6.23
CA ARG A 531 -22.21 3.21 -6.30
C ARG A 531 -21.90 4.06 -5.07
N LEU A 532 -20.80 3.77 -4.41
CA LEU A 532 -20.27 4.58 -3.30
C LEU A 532 -18.87 5.07 -3.65
N LEU A 533 -18.68 6.36 -3.65
CA LEU A 533 -17.37 6.98 -3.77
C LEU A 533 -16.86 7.38 -2.39
N ILE A 534 -15.60 7.02 -2.12
CA ILE A 534 -14.94 7.31 -0.86
C ILE A 534 -13.76 8.24 -1.18
N THR A 535 -13.72 9.43 -0.59
CA THR A 535 -12.64 10.37 -0.83
C THR A 535 -12.45 11.31 0.36
N GLY A 536 -11.23 11.72 0.64
CA GLY A 536 -10.96 12.79 1.63
C GLY A 536 -11.05 14.19 1.05
N THR A 537 -11.05 14.31 -0.28
CA THR A 537 -10.94 15.57 -1.02
C THR A 537 -11.89 15.61 -2.22
N PRO A 538 -13.21 15.78 -1.99
CA PRO A 538 -14.19 15.71 -3.07
C PRO A 538 -14.13 16.90 -4.05
N LEU A 539 -13.66 18.03 -3.60
CA LEU A 539 -13.51 19.28 -4.36
C LEU A 539 -12.08 19.78 -4.19
N GLN A 540 -11.30 19.78 -5.26
CA GLN A 540 -9.95 20.32 -5.22
C GLN A 540 -9.77 21.54 -6.11
N ASN A 541 -10.26 21.51 -7.37
CA ASN A 541 -9.85 22.50 -8.34
C ASN A 541 -11.00 23.11 -9.16
N SER A 542 -12.04 22.36 -9.50
CA SER A 542 -13.10 22.86 -10.39
C SER A 542 -14.46 22.23 -10.13
N LEU A 543 -15.51 22.95 -10.53
CA LEU A 543 -16.89 22.48 -10.51
C LEU A 543 -17.08 21.24 -11.41
N LYS A 544 -16.32 21.16 -12.53
CA LYS A 544 -16.34 20.02 -13.44
C LYS A 544 -15.86 18.72 -12.79
N GLU A 545 -14.84 18.79 -11.92
CA GLU A 545 -14.39 17.62 -11.17
C GLU A 545 -15.49 17.08 -10.24
N LEU A 546 -16.25 17.96 -9.60
CA LEU A 546 -17.40 17.57 -8.76
C LEU A 546 -18.51 16.96 -9.62
N TRP A 547 -18.87 17.60 -10.73
CA TRP A 547 -19.87 17.08 -11.65
C TRP A 547 -19.49 15.66 -12.15
N SER A 548 -18.23 15.43 -12.52
CA SER A 548 -17.77 14.11 -12.95
C SER A 548 -18.05 13.02 -11.88
N LEU A 549 -17.84 13.33 -10.60
CA LEU A 549 -18.15 12.39 -9.52
C LEU A 549 -19.66 12.19 -9.34
N LEU A 550 -20.45 13.24 -9.44
CA LEU A 550 -21.92 13.18 -9.37
C LEU A 550 -22.51 12.42 -10.55
N HIS A 551 -22.04 12.69 -11.78
CA HIS A 551 -22.43 11.96 -12.96
C HIS A 551 -22.07 10.47 -12.86
N PHE A 552 -20.91 10.14 -12.28
CA PHE A 552 -20.53 8.75 -12.08
C PHE A 552 -21.50 8.02 -11.15
N ILE A 553 -21.95 8.62 -10.05
CA ILE A 553 -22.88 7.95 -9.09
C ILE A 553 -24.32 7.95 -9.58
N MET A 554 -24.77 9.01 -10.24
CA MET A 554 -26.17 9.22 -10.69
C MET A 554 -26.20 9.81 -12.10
N PRO A 555 -25.87 9.04 -13.13
CA PRO A 555 -25.79 9.54 -14.53
C PRO A 555 -27.13 10.02 -15.07
N GLU A 556 -28.26 9.43 -14.59
CA GLU A 556 -29.59 9.84 -15.00
C GLU A 556 -29.99 11.23 -14.48
N LYS A 557 -29.48 11.61 -13.30
CA LYS A 557 -29.77 12.91 -12.70
C LYS A 557 -28.82 14.01 -13.18
N PHE A 558 -27.53 13.73 -13.21
CA PHE A 558 -26.46 14.68 -13.59
C PHE A 558 -25.96 14.42 -15.01
N HIS A 559 -26.87 14.37 -15.99
CA HIS A 559 -26.57 13.89 -17.34
C HIS A 559 -25.77 14.88 -18.21
N SER A 560 -25.89 16.22 -18.00
CA SER A 560 -25.20 17.24 -18.79
C SER A 560 -24.36 18.16 -17.92
N TRP A 561 -23.10 18.33 -18.35
CA TRP A 561 -22.19 19.29 -17.75
C TRP A 561 -22.65 20.72 -17.99
N GLU A 562 -23.11 21.02 -19.19
CA GLU A 562 -23.52 22.36 -19.64
C GLU A 562 -24.65 22.89 -18.75
N LEU A 563 -25.67 22.07 -18.47
CA LEU A 563 -26.77 22.44 -17.58
C LEU A 563 -26.29 22.69 -16.14
N PHE A 564 -25.42 21.79 -15.65
CA PHE A 564 -24.86 21.92 -14.31
C PHE A 564 -23.98 23.14 -14.14
N GLU A 565 -23.20 23.50 -15.18
CA GLU A 565 -22.40 24.73 -15.21
C GLU A 565 -23.27 26.00 -15.30
N GLU A 566 -24.36 25.93 -16.05
CA GLU A 566 -25.29 27.05 -16.15
C GLU A 566 -25.99 27.36 -14.83
N GLU A 567 -26.42 26.33 -14.10
CA GLU A 567 -27.08 26.46 -12.79
C GLU A 567 -26.16 26.93 -11.68
N HIS A 568 -24.91 26.42 -11.64
CA HIS A 568 -24.00 26.58 -10.50
C HIS A 568 -22.72 27.36 -10.80
N GLY A 569 -22.38 27.59 -12.08
CA GLY A 569 -21.10 28.20 -12.51
C GLY A 569 -21.09 29.73 -12.53
N LYS A 570 -22.23 30.38 -12.62
CA LYS A 570 -22.31 31.85 -12.64
C LYS A 570 -22.37 32.38 -11.21
N GLY A 571 -21.22 32.75 -10.69
CA GLY A 571 -20.90 33.25 -9.34
C GLY A 571 -21.85 34.27 -8.71
N ARG A 572 -23.08 33.90 -8.47
CA ARG A 572 -24.01 34.58 -7.58
C ARG A 572 -24.04 33.80 -6.27
N ASP A 573 -24.03 34.52 -5.13
CA ASP A 573 -24.12 33.92 -3.78
C ASP A 573 -25.28 32.92 -3.61
N SER A 574 -26.33 33.03 -4.42
CA SER A 574 -27.44 32.11 -4.52
C SER A 574 -27.07 30.75 -5.14
N GLY A 575 -26.06 30.66 -6.03
CA GLY A 575 -25.65 29.45 -6.72
C GLY A 575 -24.97 28.43 -5.79
N TYR A 576 -24.14 28.90 -4.88
CA TYR A 576 -23.46 28.00 -3.91
C TYR A 576 -24.44 27.43 -2.88
N THR A 577 -25.42 28.20 -2.42
CA THR A 577 -26.45 27.73 -1.49
C THR A 577 -27.36 26.70 -2.15
N SER A 578 -27.73 26.90 -3.41
CA SER A 578 -28.47 25.94 -4.22
C SER A 578 -27.70 24.64 -4.42
N LEU A 579 -26.40 24.74 -4.77
CA LEU A 579 -25.51 23.59 -4.94
C LEU A 579 -25.38 22.78 -3.64
N HIS A 580 -25.19 23.41 -2.51
CA HIS A 580 -25.10 22.72 -1.21
C HIS A 580 -26.36 21.92 -0.90
N LYS A 581 -27.53 22.51 -1.13
CA LYS A 581 -28.82 21.85 -0.93
C LYS A 581 -29.03 20.66 -1.87
N GLU A 582 -28.57 20.80 -3.12
CA GLU A 582 -28.63 19.72 -4.09
C GLU A 582 -27.70 18.56 -3.78
N LEU A 583 -26.52 18.85 -3.20
CA LEU A 583 -25.52 17.87 -2.83
C LEU A 583 -25.85 17.10 -1.53
N GLU A 584 -26.67 17.65 -0.65
CA GLU A 584 -27.00 17.07 0.67
C GLU A 584 -27.44 15.59 0.61
N PRO A 585 -28.28 15.13 -0.33
CA PRO A 585 -28.66 13.73 -0.44
C PRO A 585 -27.56 12.80 -0.98
N PHE A 586 -26.51 13.35 -1.58
CA PHE A 586 -25.50 12.58 -2.31
C PHE A 586 -24.11 12.65 -1.69
N LEU A 587 -23.82 13.66 -0.87
CA LEU A 587 -22.50 13.90 -0.34
C LEU A 587 -22.54 14.13 1.18
N LEU A 588 -21.83 13.25 1.92
CA LEU A 588 -21.60 13.43 3.34
C LEU A 588 -20.15 13.84 3.59
N ARG A 589 -19.96 15.02 4.19
CA ARG A 589 -18.64 15.55 4.53
C ARG A 589 -18.62 16.11 5.95
N ARG A 590 -17.76 15.53 6.78
CA ARG A 590 -17.50 16.00 8.15
C ARG A 590 -16.01 16.23 8.32
N VAL A 591 -15.63 17.20 9.11
CA VAL A 591 -14.23 17.48 9.46
C VAL A 591 -13.94 17.02 10.88
N LYS A 592 -12.70 16.63 11.14
CA LYS A 592 -12.25 16.09 12.44
C LYS A 592 -12.57 17.03 13.59
N LYS A 593 -12.37 18.33 13.36
CA LYS A 593 -12.61 19.37 14.37
C LYS A 593 -14.03 19.34 14.94
N ASP A 594 -15.02 18.98 14.11
CA ASP A 594 -16.43 19.01 14.51
C ASP A 594 -16.86 17.75 15.25
N VAL A 595 -16.32 16.59 14.87
CA VAL A 595 -16.78 15.27 15.32
C VAL A 595 -15.84 14.57 16.30
N GLU A 596 -14.54 14.89 16.29
CA GLU A 596 -13.53 14.23 17.11
C GLU A 596 -12.85 15.21 18.05
N LYS A 597 -13.43 15.38 19.23
CA LYS A 597 -12.97 16.34 20.24
C LYS A 597 -11.80 15.82 21.09
N SER A 598 -11.54 14.51 21.06
CA SER A 598 -10.49 13.86 21.85
C SER A 598 -9.08 13.95 21.24
N LEU A 599 -8.95 14.44 20.01
CA LEU A 599 -7.67 14.56 19.34
C LEU A 599 -6.82 15.69 19.97
N PRO A 600 -5.54 15.43 20.22
CA PRO A 600 -4.62 16.48 20.67
C PRO A 600 -4.46 17.58 19.62
N ALA A 601 -4.07 18.76 20.06
CA ALA A 601 -3.87 19.90 19.18
C ALA A 601 -2.79 19.63 18.14
N LYS A 602 -3.08 19.94 16.87
CA LYS A 602 -2.14 19.88 15.76
C LYS A 602 -1.53 21.26 15.56
N VAL A 603 -0.20 21.35 15.60
CA VAL A 603 0.53 22.58 15.32
C VAL A 603 1.20 22.44 13.95
N GLU A 604 0.83 23.31 13.01
CA GLU A 604 1.44 23.37 11.68
C GLU A 604 2.35 24.60 11.59
N GLN A 605 3.61 24.38 11.19
CA GLN A 605 4.60 25.43 11.01
C GLN A 605 5.22 25.36 9.62
N ILE A 606 5.31 26.52 8.97
CA ILE A 606 6.01 26.66 7.70
C ILE A 606 7.41 27.21 7.99
N LEU A 607 8.41 26.34 7.92
CA LEU A 607 9.80 26.74 8.06
C LEU A 607 10.37 27.13 6.69
N ARG A 608 10.63 28.43 6.53
CA ARG A 608 11.25 28.97 5.31
C ARG A 608 12.76 28.92 5.45
N VAL A 609 13.42 28.34 4.45
CA VAL A 609 14.86 28.07 4.47
C VAL A 609 15.51 28.66 3.24
N GLU A 610 16.67 29.31 3.43
CA GLU A 610 17.48 29.80 2.33
C GLU A 610 18.15 28.66 1.56
N MET A 611 18.34 28.88 0.27
CA MET A 611 19.13 27.99 -0.56
C MET A 611 20.62 28.11 -0.21
N SER A 612 21.34 27.00 -0.24
CA SER A 612 22.81 27.00 -0.13
C SER A 612 23.46 27.76 -1.30
N ALA A 613 24.71 28.18 -1.16
CA ALA A 613 25.44 28.88 -2.22
C ALA A 613 25.45 28.07 -3.53
N ILE A 614 25.64 26.75 -3.43
CA ILE A 614 25.64 25.82 -4.57
C ILE A 614 24.25 25.74 -5.20
N GLN A 615 23.18 25.71 -4.39
CA GLN A 615 21.80 25.74 -4.90
C GLN A 615 21.52 27.04 -5.66
N LYS A 616 21.92 28.21 -5.10
CA LYS A 616 21.75 29.52 -5.75
C LYS A 616 22.43 29.54 -7.12
N GLN A 617 23.63 28.94 -7.23
CA GLN A 617 24.38 28.85 -8.47
C GLN A 617 23.68 27.94 -9.51
N TYR A 618 23.25 26.76 -9.10
CA TYR A 618 22.51 25.82 -9.99
C TYR A 618 21.17 26.40 -10.41
N TYR A 619 20.46 27.05 -9.51
CA TYR A 619 19.21 27.73 -9.79
C TYR A 619 19.38 28.79 -10.89
N LYS A 620 20.43 29.64 -10.78
CA LYS A 620 20.79 30.61 -11.81
C LYS A 620 21.09 29.94 -13.15
N TRP A 621 21.86 28.86 -13.16
CA TRP A 621 22.19 28.13 -14.40
C TRP A 621 20.96 27.50 -15.07
N ILE A 622 20.03 27.01 -14.32
CA ILE A 622 18.77 26.45 -14.82
C ILE A 622 17.92 27.56 -15.46
N LEU A 623 17.73 28.67 -14.77
CA LEU A 623 16.97 29.82 -15.29
C LEU A 623 17.59 30.41 -16.54
N THR A 624 18.92 30.54 -16.60
CA THR A 624 19.65 31.06 -17.77
C THR A 624 19.85 30.02 -18.85
N ARG A 625 19.32 28.81 -18.71
CA ARG A 625 19.51 27.67 -19.63
C ARG A 625 20.98 27.37 -19.95
N ASN A 626 21.89 27.62 -19.00
CA ASN A 626 23.29 27.34 -19.17
C ASN A 626 23.59 25.84 -18.95
N TYR A 627 23.15 25.02 -19.90
CA TYR A 627 23.27 23.56 -19.84
C TYR A 627 24.72 23.08 -19.93
N LYS A 628 25.63 23.89 -20.56
CA LYS A 628 27.04 23.56 -20.61
C LYS A 628 27.69 23.54 -19.22
N ALA A 629 27.30 24.47 -18.36
CA ALA A 629 27.77 24.50 -16.96
C ALA A 629 27.19 23.35 -16.11
N LEU A 630 25.95 22.95 -16.36
CA LEU A 630 25.29 21.86 -15.67
C LEU A 630 25.79 20.49 -16.14
N SER A 631 26.15 20.32 -17.41
CA SER A 631 26.60 19.05 -17.99
C SER A 631 28.12 18.81 -17.83
N LYS A 632 28.89 19.80 -17.35
CA LYS A 632 30.31 19.66 -17.16
C LYS A 632 30.59 18.57 -16.11
N GLY A 633 31.22 17.46 -16.56
CA GLY A 633 31.53 16.30 -15.71
C GLY A 633 30.49 15.15 -15.73
N THR A 634 29.37 15.26 -16.45
CA THR A 634 28.41 14.17 -16.60
C THR A 634 28.44 13.60 -18.03
N LYS A 635 28.74 12.30 -18.18
CA LYS A 635 28.68 11.55 -19.45
C LYS A 635 27.22 11.26 -19.87
N GLY A 636 26.30 12.22 -19.74
CA GLY A 636 24.86 12.03 -20.00
C GLY A 636 24.31 13.00 -21.02
N SER A 637 23.31 12.53 -21.78
CA SER A 637 22.57 13.29 -22.78
C SER A 637 21.93 14.55 -22.19
N THR A 638 22.04 15.67 -22.91
CA THR A 638 21.42 16.96 -22.61
C THR A 638 19.89 16.97 -22.70
N SER A 639 19.26 15.85 -23.09
CA SER A 639 17.82 15.74 -23.27
C SER A 639 17.00 15.79 -21.97
N GLY A 640 17.63 15.68 -20.79
CA GLY A 640 16.95 15.69 -19.50
C GLY A 640 16.44 17.04 -18.99
N PHE A 641 16.82 18.15 -19.63
CA PHE A 641 16.51 19.51 -19.15
C PHE A 641 15.31 20.18 -19.85
N LEU A 642 14.38 19.37 -20.35
CA LEU A 642 13.21 19.89 -21.09
C LEU A 642 12.20 20.60 -20.18
N ASN A 643 12.07 20.17 -18.91
CA ASN A 643 11.15 20.76 -17.95
C ASN A 643 11.87 21.59 -16.89
N ILE A 644 11.98 22.89 -17.14
CA ILE A 644 12.65 23.85 -16.25
C ILE A 644 12.03 23.85 -14.84
N MET A 645 10.70 23.76 -14.73
CA MET A 645 10.04 23.75 -13.43
C MET A 645 10.42 22.54 -12.58
N MET A 646 10.53 21.37 -13.22
CA MET A 646 10.97 20.15 -12.54
C MET A 646 12.44 20.26 -12.10
N GLU A 647 13.31 20.83 -12.92
CA GLU A 647 14.72 21.04 -12.55
C GLU A 647 14.86 22.05 -11.41
N LEU A 648 14.05 23.11 -11.39
CA LEU A 648 14.00 24.04 -10.27
C LEU A 648 13.48 23.37 -8.99
N LYS A 649 12.44 22.52 -9.07
CA LYS A 649 11.97 21.70 -7.92
C LYS A 649 13.09 20.80 -7.39
N LYS A 650 13.84 20.12 -8.26
CA LYS A 650 15.00 19.30 -7.88
C LYS A 650 16.06 20.15 -7.18
N CYS A 651 16.43 21.30 -7.76
CA CYS A 651 17.41 22.21 -7.19
C CYS A 651 17.03 22.68 -5.79
N CYS A 652 15.76 23.06 -5.59
CA CYS A 652 15.25 23.52 -4.29
C CYS A 652 15.22 22.39 -3.23
N ASN A 653 15.14 21.13 -3.63
CA ASN A 653 15.20 20.01 -2.70
C ASN A 653 16.66 19.65 -2.34
N HIS A 654 17.49 19.30 -3.33
CA HIS A 654 18.90 18.98 -3.12
C HIS A 654 19.71 19.06 -4.42
N CYS A 655 20.93 19.58 -4.36
CA CYS A 655 21.81 19.71 -5.54
C CYS A 655 22.12 18.37 -6.20
N TYR A 656 22.25 17.29 -5.43
CA TYR A 656 22.58 15.94 -5.95
C TYR A 656 21.46 15.33 -6.81
N LEU A 657 20.25 15.90 -6.80
CA LEU A 657 19.21 15.54 -7.76
C LEU A 657 19.49 16.01 -9.18
N ILE A 658 20.34 17.04 -9.32
CA ILE A 658 20.76 17.61 -10.61
C ILE A 658 22.12 17.01 -10.99
N LYS A 659 23.12 17.22 -10.14
CA LYS A 659 24.47 16.72 -10.35
C LYS A 659 24.98 16.07 -9.06
N PRO A 660 25.15 14.73 -9.02
CA PRO A 660 25.81 14.08 -7.90
C PRO A 660 27.29 14.47 -7.85
N PRO A 661 27.96 14.37 -6.69
CA PRO A 661 29.39 14.61 -6.57
C PRO A 661 30.18 13.64 -7.46
N GLU A 662 31.34 14.07 -7.93
CA GLU A 662 32.25 13.20 -8.67
C GLU A 662 32.96 12.27 -7.67
N ASP A 663 33.06 10.98 -8.00
CA ASP A 663 33.51 9.88 -7.10
C ASP A 663 34.97 10.03 -6.60
N HIS A 664 35.71 11.05 -7.05
CA HIS A 664 37.15 11.21 -6.81
C HIS A 664 37.51 12.12 -5.62
N GLU A 665 36.56 12.82 -5.00
CA GLU A 665 36.89 13.89 -4.04
C GLU A 665 36.65 13.53 -2.55
N LEU A 666 36.12 12.34 -2.23
CA LEU A 666 35.68 12.05 -0.86
C LEU A 666 36.34 10.81 -0.26
N PHE A 667 37.56 11.02 0.27
CA PHE A 667 38.28 9.97 1.01
C PHE A 667 37.79 9.76 2.45
N ASN A 668 37.00 10.70 3.02
CA ASN A 668 36.56 10.69 4.41
C ASN A 668 35.03 10.68 4.52
N LYS A 669 34.47 9.67 5.24
CA LYS A 669 33.00 9.56 5.46
C LYS A 669 32.41 10.82 6.14
N ALA A 670 33.14 11.44 7.08
CA ALA A 670 32.67 12.63 7.79
C ALA A 670 32.59 13.87 6.85
N GLU A 671 33.54 14.04 5.94
CA GLU A 671 33.52 15.11 4.96
C GLU A 671 32.41 14.92 3.93
N ALA A 672 32.18 13.67 3.49
CA ALA A 672 31.10 13.32 2.59
C ALA A 672 29.73 13.68 3.19
N LEU A 673 29.52 13.36 4.47
CA LEU A 673 28.31 13.73 5.20
C LEU A 673 28.15 15.26 5.29
N GLN A 674 29.21 15.98 5.65
CA GLN A 674 29.15 17.44 5.74
C GLN A 674 28.88 18.10 4.39
N GLN A 675 29.46 17.57 3.32
CA GLN A 675 29.20 18.05 1.97
C GLN A 675 27.74 17.75 1.54
N LEU A 676 27.25 16.54 1.85
CA LEU A 676 25.84 16.16 1.61
C LEU A 676 24.90 17.15 2.30
N ILE A 677 25.11 17.44 3.57
CA ILE A 677 24.28 18.37 4.35
C ILE A 677 24.36 19.79 3.78
N ARG A 678 25.56 20.31 3.55
CA ARG A 678 25.79 21.70 3.06
C ARG A 678 25.28 21.94 1.64
N SER A 679 25.08 20.88 0.87
CA SER A 679 24.55 20.96 -0.51
C SER A 679 23.07 21.31 -0.60
N SER A 680 22.35 21.36 0.52
CA SER A 680 20.93 21.76 0.55
C SER A 680 20.59 22.53 1.83
N GLY A 681 20.01 23.71 1.70
CA GLY A 681 19.50 24.46 2.85
C GLY A 681 18.42 23.68 3.62
N LYS A 682 17.54 22.95 2.92
CA LYS A 682 16.53 22.10 3.57
C LYS A 682 17.17 20.99 4.41
N LEU A 683 18.23 20.35 3.90
CA LEU A 683 18.90 19.28 4.63
C LEU A 683 19.68 19.81 5.83
N VAL A 684 20.25 21.02 5.77
CA VAL A 684 20.88 21.70 6.91
C VAL A 684 19.87 21.91 8.05
N LEU A 685 18.66 22.36 7.73
CA LEU A 685 17.62 22.53 8.73
C LEU A 685 17.12 21.19 9.27
N LEU A 686 16.91 20.22 8.38
CA LEU A 686 16.47 18.87 8.74
C LEU A 686 17.47 18.20 9.68
N ASP A 687 18.77 18.32 9.43
CA ASP A 687 19.83 17.77 10.27
C ASP A 687 19.74 18.30 11.72
N LYS A 688 19.64 19.61 11.87
CA LYS A 688 19.50 20.25 13.19
C LYS A 688 18.20 19.82 13.90
N LEU A 689 17.11 19.71 13.13
CA LEU A 689 15.80 19.34 13.66
C LEU A 689 15.77 17.88 14.11
N LEU A 690 16.29 16.96 13.30
CA LEU A 690 16.28 15.52 13.62
C LEU A 690 17.14 15.18 14.83
N VAL A 691 18.33 15.78 14.95
CA VAL A 691 19.18 15.59 16.14
C VAL A 691 18.41 16.00 17.41
N ARG A 692 17.79 17.18 17.40
CA ARG A 692 17.02 17.70 18.53
C ARG A 692 15.78 16.87 18.86
N LEU A 693 15.09 16.33 17.82
CA LEU A 693 13.92 15.49 18.00
C LEU A 693 14.30 14.10 18.56
N LYS A 694 15.43 13.55 18.10
CA LYS A 694 15.97 12.28 18.63
C LYS A 694 16.34 12.42 20.12
N GLU A 695 17.05 13.49 20.50
CA GLU A 695 17.39 13.76 21.91
C GLU A 695 16.17 13.86 22.82
N ARG A 696 15.00 14.20 22.27
CA ARG A 696 13.73 14.31 23.00
C ARG A 696 12.83 13.08 22.87
N GLY A 697 13.32 12.00 22.26
CA GLY A 697 12.58 10.74 22.10
C GLY A 697 11.42 10.78 21.10
N HIS A 698 11.42 11.75 20.17
CA HIS A 698 10.33 11.85 19.17
C HIS A 698 10.54 10.86 18.03
N ARG A 699 9.44 10.26 17.55
CA ARG A 699 9.37 9.54 16.28
C ARG A 699 9.01 10.52 15.17
N VAL A 700 9.69 10.42 14.03
CA VAL A 700 9.58 11.39 12.94
C VAL A 700 9.15 10.70 11.65
N LEU A 701 8.16 11.27 10.95
CA LEU A 701 7.78 10.87 9.60
C LEU A 701 8.24 11.94 8.61
N ILE A 702 9.00 11.54 7.60
CA ILE A 702 9.51 12.43 6.54
C ILE A 702 8.83 12.07 5.23
N PHE A 703 8.17 13.04 4.60
CA PHE A 703 7.49 12.87 3.32
C PHE A 703 8.27 13.57 2.20
N SER A 704 8.49 12.85 1.10
CA SER A 704 9.07 13.41 -0.11
C SER A 704 8.35 12.88 -1.36
N GLN A 705 8.02 13.76 -2.29
CA GLN A 705 7.41 13.39 -3.57
C GLN A 705 8.41 12.71 -4.52
N MET A 706 9.70 12.93 -4.33
CA MET A 706 10.75 12.41 -5.22
C MET A 706 11.41 11.19 -4.60
N VAL A 707 11.30 10.03 -5.23
CA VAL A 707 11.97 8.79 -4.79
C VAL A 707 13.48 8.99 -4.68
N ARG A 708 14.11 9.70 -5.65
CA ARG A 708 15.54 10.02 -5.58
C ARG A 708 15.91 10.90 -4.37
N MET A 709 14.99 11.71 -3.87
CA MET A 709 15.23 12.46 -2.63
C MET A 709 15.21 11.53 -1.42
N LEU A 710 14.37 10.48 -1.44
CA LEU A 710 14.39 9.44 -0.41
C LEU A 710 15.72 8.67 -0.42
N ASP A 711 16.36 8.47 -1.59
CA ASP A 711 17.69 7.86 -1.67
C ASP A 711 18.73 8.72 -0.93
N ILE A 712 18.72 10.03 -1.17
CA ILE A 712 19.60 10.99 -0.51
C ILE A 712 19.35 11.05 0.99
N LEU A 713 18.07 11.04 1.42
CA LEU A 713 17.70 11.01 2.83
C LEU A 713 18.12 9.71 3.50
N ALA A 714 17.97 8.56 2.84
CA ALA A 714 18.44 7.28 3.37
C ALA A 714 19.97 7.25 3.54
N GLU A 715 20.73 7.81 2.58
CA GLU A 715 22.19 7.97 2.67
C GLU A 715 22.58 8.88 3.85
N TYR A 716 21.87 10.00 4.03
CA TYR A 716 22.05 10.92 5.14
C TYR A 716 21.77 10.23 6.49
N LEU A 717 20.62 9.54 6.63
CA LEU A 717 20.21 8.89 7.88
C LEU A 717 21.20 7.78 8.29
N ARG A 718 21.68 6.97 7.32
CA ARG A 718 22.75 5.97 7.57
C ARG A 718 24.04 6.65 8.04
N SER A 719 24.47 7.70 7.35
CA SER A 719 25.71 8.43 7.72
C SER A 719 25.61 9.12 9.10
N ARG A 720 24.40 9.44 9.54
CA ARG A 720 24.09 9.98 10.89
C ARG A 720 23.75 8.89 11.90
N GLN A 721 23.71 7.62 11.49
CA GLN A 721 23.39 6.49 12.39
C GLN A 721 22.01 6.62 13.03
N PHE A 722 21.03 7.07 12.23
CA PHE A 722 19.63 7.03 12.61
C PHE A 722 19.00 5.74 12.09
N LEU A 723 18.33 5.00 12.97
CA LEU A 723 17.48 3.89 12.58
C LEU A 723 16.25 4.43 11.82
N PHE A 724 15.91 3.84 10.69
CA PHE A 724 14.78 4.29 9.88
C PHE A 724 14.15 3.17 9.07
N GLN A 725 12.87 3.32 8.78
CA GLN A 725 12.14 2.52 7.80
C GLN A 725 11.84 3.36 6.57
N ARG A 726 11.90 2.75 5.40
CA ARG A 726 11.63 3.42 4.14
C ARG A 726 10.40 2.81 3.46
N LEU A 727 9.49 3.67 3.00
CA LEU A 727 8.31 3.28 2.25
C LEU A 727 8.25 4.05 0.93
N ASP A 728 8.36 3.33 -0.18
CA ASP A 728 8.17 3.88 -1.53
C ASP A 728 7.36 2.92 -2.42
N GLY A 729 7.25 3.23 -3.72
CA GLY A 729 6.48 2.41 -4.67
C GLY A 729 7.10 1.05 -5.00
N SER A 730 8.37 0.81 -4.68
CA SER A 730 9.08 -0.43 -4.98
C SER A 730 8.86 -1.52 -3.91
N ILE A 731 8.37 -1.14 -2.72
CA ILE A 731 8.23 -2.04 -1.57
C ILE A 731 6.94 -2.83 -1.70
N LYS A 732 7.03 -4.17 -1.63
CA LYS A 732 5.90 -5.09 -1.65
C LYS A 732 4.97 -4.88 -0.45
N GLY A 733 3.68 -5.25 -0.61
CA GLY A 733 2.65 -4.99 0.39
C GLY A 733 2.95 -5.55 1.79
N GLU A 734 3.44 -6.78 1.87
CA GLU A 734 3.78 -7.45 3.14
C GLU A 734 4.97 -6.78 3.84
N MET A 735 6.05 -6.49 3.12
CA MET A 735 7.20 -5.76 3.68
C MET A 735 6.81 -4.35 4.12
N ARG A 736 5.85 -3.72 3.42
CA ARG A 736 5.30 -2.42 3.83
C ARG A 736 4.60 -2.51 5.18
N LYS A 737 3.82 -3.58 5.39
CA LYS A 737 3.13 -3.84 6.65
C LYS A 737 4.13 -4.04 7.79
N GLN A 738 5.14 -4.91 7.60
CA GLN A 738 6.19 -5.15 8.58
C GLN A 738 6.95 -3.87 8.96
N ALA A 739 7.35 -3.07 7.96
CA ALA A 739 8.03 -1.80 8.21
C ALA A 739 7.18 -0.82 9.03
N LEU A 740 5.86 -0.80 8.81
CA LEU A 740 4.92 0.02 9.60
C LEU A 740 4.77 -0.52 11.01
N ASP A 741 4.61 -1.83 11.16
CA ASP A 741 4.45 -2.49 12.47
C ASP A 741 5.73 -2.32 13.30
N HIS A 742 6.90 -2.51 12.71
CA HIS A 742 8.19 -2.27 13.35
C HIS A 742 8.39 -0.80 13.76
N PHE A 743 8.05 0.16 12.89
CA PHE A 743 8.14 1.58 13.23
C PHE A 743 7.21 1.97 14.38
N ASN A 744 6.07 1.30 14.54
CA ASN A 744 5.12 1.54 15.62
C ASN A 744 5.39 0.71 16.89
N ALA A 745 6.23 -0.31 16.83
CA ALA A 745 6.69 -1.05 17.99
C ALA A 745 7.54 -0.16 18.91
N GLU A 746 7.60 -0.47 20.19
CA GLU A 746 8.35 0.30 21.18
C GLU A 746 9.86 0.21 20.97
#